data_2561f94d2b2d291fd89a34f27a469176
#
_entry.id   2561f94d2b2d291fd89a34f27a469176
#
_cell.length_a   1.000
_cell.length_b   1.000
_cell.length_c   1.000
_cell.angle_alpha   90.00
_cell.angle_beta   90.00
_cell.angle_gamma   90.00
#
_symmetry.space_group_name_H-M   'P 1'
#
loop_
_entity.id
_entity.type
_entity.pdbx_description
1 polymer ?
#
loop_
_entity_poly.entity_id
_entity_poly.type
_entity_poly.pdbx_seq_one_letter_code
_entity_poly.pdbx_strand_id
1 'polypeptide(L)'
;MDDNFSPRVKDVIAYSKEEALRLGHDFIGTEHLMLGLLRDGDGKAIEILTNLSVDLDSLRRKVEILSPANPNTSTAINEKKNLHLTRQAERALKTTFLEAKLFQSTSINTAHLLLCILRNENDPTTKLLNKLKVDYDNVKDEFKMILSQEDGYVEDVSAQSFSDDDSGDDMPDSSKENLFSPSGDKKVNKKSKTPVLDNFGRDLTKMAEDDKLDPVVGRAEEIQRVSQILSRRKKNNPLLIGEPGVGKSAIAEGLALRIIQKKVSRTLFDKRVITLDLASLVAGTKYRGQFEERMKAVMNELEKNEDIILFIDEIHTIVGAGGAAGSLDASNMFKPALARGEIQCIGATTLDEYRNSIEKDGALERRFQKVMVEPTSVEETIIILNNIKGKYEEHHNVEYTPEAINACVKLTNRYMTDRFLPDKAIDALDEAGSRIHINNIEVPDQIVELEKQLEEVKEEKNNVVKKQKYEQAAKLRDDEKKLELQLAEAQQAWEEASKLHKDTVTEENVAEVVSMMTGIPVNRIATKEMKKLSNLNASIGDLVIGQEKAVKQVVKAIQRNRAGLKDPNKPIGSFIFLGQTGVGKTQLAKVLASELFDSENSLIRIDMSEYMEKFAISRLIGAPPGYVGYEEGGQLTEKVRRKPYAVILLDEIEKAHPDVFNMLLQVLDDGFLTDSLGRKIDFRNTIIIMTSNVGARKLKDFGSGVGFGTAARKLAEGDNASSVIQAALKKTFAPEFLNRIDDVIVFNSLEKEDIHKIIDIELAKLFARIKDLGYELTLSDEAKNYIVDKGFDKEYGARPLKRAIQKYIEDTLAEEIVNSQLQEGDTIFMDFDKENDKLRVKIVRPDTEQSAE
;
A
#
# COMPACT_ATOMS: atom_id res chain seq x y z
N MET A 1 -3.13 4.83 -20.18
CA MET A 1 -2.28 4.09 -21.14
C MET A 1 -2.56 4.46 -22.60
N ASP A 2 -3.65 5.17 -22.88
CA ASP A 2 -4.07 5.44 -24.26
C ASP A 2 -3.45 6.69 -24.90
N ASP A 3 -2.78 7.54 -24.14
CA ASP A 3 -2.30 8.85 -24.64
C ASP A 3 -1.03 8.80 -25.52
N ASN A 4 -0.27 7.71 -25.46
CA ASN A 4 0.99 7.58 -26.21
C ASN A 4 0.85 6.81 -27.54
N PHE A 5 -0.34 6.30 -27.87
CA PHE A 5 -0.59 5.63 -29.14
C PHE A 5 -0.85 6.65 -30.27
N SER A 6 -0.19 6.45 -31.41
CA SER A 6 -0.53 7.23 -32.61
C SER A 6 -2.00 7.01 -32.99
N PRO A 7 -2.65 7.98 -33.64
CA PRO A 7 -4.06 7.85 -34.09
C PRO A 7 -4.28 6.55 -34.89
N ARG A 8 -3.35 6.17 -35.72
CA ARG A 8 -3.42 4.92 -36.52
C ARG A 8 -3.39 3.66 -35.68
N VAL A 9 -2.61 3.60 -34.60
CA VAL A 9 -2.61 2.44 -33.70
C VAL A 9 -3.95 2.31 -32.98
N LYS A 10 -4.59 3.42 -32.65
CA LYS A 10 -5.95 3.42 -32.09
C LYS A 10 -6.97 2.87 -33.09
N ASP A 11 -6.84 3.26 -34.37
CA ASP A 11 -7.70 2.74 -35.46
C ASP A 11 -7.45 1.22 -35.66
N VAL A 12 -6.21 0.76 -35.64
CA VAL A 12 -5.87 -0.67 -35.73
C VAL A 12 -6.51 -1.46 -34.58
N ILE A 13 -6.51 -0.94 -33.36
CA ILE A 13 -7.18 -1.59 -32.22
C ILE A 13 -8.70 -1.64 -32.44
N ALA A 14 -9.29 -0.59 -32.99
CA ALA A 14 -10.71 -0.56 -33.32
C ALA A 14 -11.03 -1.59 -34.42
N TYR A 15 -10.24 -1.64 -35.49
CA TYR A 15 -10.37 -2.64 -36.58
C TYR A 15 -10.18 -4.06 -36.06
N SER A 16 -9.25 -4.29 -35.13
CA SER A 16 -9.05 -5.58 -34.50
C SER A 16 -10.30 -6.07 -33.75
N LYS A 17 -11.01 -5.14 -33.11
CA LYS A 17 -12.29 -5.42 -32.43
C LYS A 17 -13.39 -5.78 -33.44
N GLU A 18 -13.46 -5.05 -34.55
CA GLU A 18 -14.43 -5.34 -35.62
C GLU A 18 -14.13 -6.68 -36.31
N GLU A 19 -12.87 -7.01 -36.55
CA GLU A 19 -12.48 -8.31 -37.12
C GLU A 19 -12.78 -9.48 -36.18
N ALA A 20 -12.58 -9.30 -34.85
CA ALA A 20 -12.98 -10.31 -33.87
C ALA A 20 -14.51 -10.55 -33.90
N LEU A 21 -15.31 -9.47 -33.98
CA LEU A 21 -16.77 -9.56 -34.12
C LEU A 21 -17.18 -10.21 -35.43
N ARG A 22 -16.51 -9.89 -36.56
CA ARG A 22 -16.75 -10.51 -37.87
C ARG A 22 -16.52 -12.00 -37.86
N LEU A 23 -15.51 -12.46 -37.12
CA LEU A 23 -15.18 -13.88 -36.97
C LEU A 23 -16.01 -14.58 -35.88
N GLY A 24 -16.87 -13.87 -35.16
CA GLY A 24 -17.75 -14.40 -34.13
C GLY A 24 -17.02 -14.76 -32.83
N HIS A 25 -15.92 -14.08 -32.53
CA HIS A 25 -15.13 -14.30 -31.30
C HIS A 25 -15.53 -13.32 -30.21
N ASP A 26 -15.46 -13.75 -28.96
CA ASP A 26 -15.74 -12.96 -27.75
C ASP A 26 -14.48 -12.37 -27.10
N PHE A 27 -13.32 -12.54 -27.75
CA PHE A 27 -12.03 -12.04 -27.31
C PHE A 27 -11.23 -11.45 -28.48
N ILE A 28 -10.25 -10.58 -28.19
CA ILE A 28 -9.29 -10.04 -29.14
C ILE A 28 -7.93 -10.69 -28.90
N GLY A 29 -7.46 -11.51 -29.82
CA GLY A 29 -6.13 -12.15 -29.83
C GLY A 29 -5.13 -11.41 -30.72
N THR A 30 -3.89 -11.90 -30.76
CA THR A 30 -2.81 -11.40 -31.62
C THR A 30 -3.13 -11.53 -33.11
N GLU A 31 -3.88 -12.58 -33.49
CA GLU A 31 -4.43 -12.76 -34.83
C GLU A 31 -5.36 -11.62 -35.25
N HIS A 32 -6.21 -11.15 -34.34
CA HIS A 32 -7.10 -10.02 -34.59
C HIS A 32 -6.33 -8.70 -34.69
N LEU A 33 -5.28 -8.51 -33.86
CA LEU A 33 -4.39 -7.36 -33.99
C LEU A 33 -3.67 -7.36 -35.35
N MET A 34 -3.25 -8.53 -35.85
CA MET A 34 -2.65 -8.66 -37.17
C MET A 34 -3.65 -8.38 -38.29
N LEU A 35 -4.88 -8.87 -38.19
CA LEU A 35 -5.96 -8.57 -39.14
C LEU A 35 -6.32 -7.08 -39.13
N GLY A 36 -6.30 -6.44 -37.93
CA GLY A 36 -6.48 -4.99 -37.81
C GLY A 36 -5.39 -4.18 -38.52
N LEU A 37 -4.10 -4.60 -38.38
CA LEU A 37 -2.98 -4.01 -39.12
C LEU A 37 -3.14 -4.16 -40.63
N LEU A 38 -3.52 -5.35 -41.12
CA LEU A 38 -3.75 -5.60 -42.54
C LEU A 38 -4.95 -4.87 -43.08
N ARG A 39 -5.95 -4.57 -42.26
CA ARG A 39 -7.15 -3.81 -42.69
C ARG A 39 -6.89 -2.31 -42.74
N ASP A 40 -6.02 -1.77 -41.89
CA ASP A 40 -5.56 -0.38 -41.96
C ASP A 40 -4.93 -0.08 -43.34
N GLY A 41 -4.25 -1.05 -43.90
CA GLY A 41 -3.76 -1.02 -45.28
C GLY A 41 -2.67 0.01 -45.57
N ASP A 42 -2.42 0.92 -44.62
CA ASP A 42 -1.47 2.03 -44.74
C ASP A 42 -0.77 2.23 -43.39
N GLY A 43 0.53 2.43 -43.37
CA GLY A 43 1.32 2.61 -42.15
C GLY A 43 2.62 1.85 -42.18
N LYS A 44 3.53 2.20 -41.26
CA LYS A 44 4.90 1.66 -41.24
C LYS A 44 4.97 0.13 -41.16
N ALA A 45 4.02 -0.54 -40.51
CA ALA A 45 3.96 -1.99 -40.46
C ALA A 45 3.66 -2.60 -41.85
N ILE A 46 2.77 -2.02 -42.61
CA ILE A 46 2.39 -2.46 -43.94
C ILE A 46 3.52 -2.19 -44.95
N GLU A 47 4.16 -1.02 -44.83
CA GLU A 47 5.34 -0.65 -45.62
C GLU A 47 6.47 -1.68 -45.42
N ILE A 48 6.78 -2.05 -44.17
CA ILE A 48 7.78 -3.08 -43.85
C ILE A 48 7.40 -4.44 -44.46
N LEU A 49 6.15 -4.87 -44.32
CA LEU A 49 5.69 -6.14 -44.87
C LEU A 49 5.76 -6.16 -46.40
N THR A 50 5.50 -5.04 -47.03
CA THR A 50 5.58 -4.86 -48.50
C THR A 50 7.05 -4.90 -48.94
N ASN A 51 7.94 -4.22 -48.25
CA ASN A 51 9.39 -4.24 -48.53
C ASN A 51 9.99 -5.63 -48.36
N LEU A 52 9.50 -6.39 -47.39
CA LEU A 52 9.86 -7.80 -47.21
C LEU A 52 9.17 -8.73 -48.26
N SER A 53 8.53 -8.19 -49.29
CA SER A 53 7.86 -8.89 -50.38
C SER A 53 6.77 -9.88 -49.91
N VAL A 54 6.05 -9.55 -48.84
CA VAL A 54 4.95 -10.36 -48.33
C VAL A 54 3.67 -10.03 -49.09
N ASP A 55 3.01 -11.04 -49.63
CA ASP A 55 1.67 -10.91 -50.21
C ASP A 55 0.63 -10.75 -49.07
N LEU A 56 0.15 -9.52 -48.91
CA LEU A 56 -0.78 -9.14 -47.84
C LEU A 56 -2.12 -9.88 -47.89
N ASP A 57 -2.65 -10.16 -49.09
CA ASP A 57 -3.87 -10.92 -49.27
C ASP A 57 -3.71 -12.40 -48.90
N SER A 58 -2.57 -12.98 -49.25
CA SER A 58 -2.24 -14.36 -48.86
C SER A 58 -2.04 -14.43 -47.33
N LEU A 59 -1.37 -13.44 -46.73
CA LEU A 59 -1.17 -13.35 -45.30
C LEU A 59 -2.52 -13.25 -44.56
N ARG A 60 -3.41 -12.40 -45.02
CA ARG A 60 -4.76 -12.23 -44.45
C ARG A 60 -5.53 -13.54 -44.40
N ARG A 61 -5.58 -14.27 -45.53
CA ARG A 61 -6.24 -15.58 -45.63
C ARG A 61 -5.62 -16.60 -44.67
N LYS A 62 -4.31 -16.62 -44.52
CA LYS A 62 -3.62 -17.53 -43.64
C LYS A 62 -3.86 -17.22 -42.16
N VAL A 63 -3.95 -15.95 -41.79
CA VAL A 63 -4.30 -15.52 -40.42
C VAL A 63 -5.76 -15.85 -40.11
N GLU A 64 -6.68 -15.68 -41.07
CA GLU A 64 -8.09 -16.08 -40.90
C GLU A 64 -8.25 -17.60 -40.71
N ILE A 65 -7.39 -18.42 -41.34
CA ILE A 65 -7.38 -19.87 -41.12
C ILE A 65 -6.89 -20.27 -39.72
N LEU A 66 -6.03 -19.47 -39.09
CA LEU A 66 -5.59 -19.70 -37.70
C LEU A 66 -6.73 -19.46 -36.68
N SER A 67 -7.70 -18.64 -37.05
CA SER A 67 -8.80 -18.22 -36.22
C SER A 67 -10.14 -18.46 -36.94
N PRO A 68 -10.59 -19.71 -37.07
CA PRO A 68 -11.78 -20.06 -37.86
C PRO A 68 -13.03 -19.45 -37.26
N ALA A 69 -13.90 -18.89 -38.11
CA ALA A 69 -15.15 -18.28 -37.74
C ALA A 69 -16.05 -19.27 -36.95
N ASN A 70 -16.62 -18.81 -35.85
CA ASN A 70 -17.51 -19.62 -35.00
C ASN A 70 -18.95 -19.36 -35.37
N PRO A 71 -19.65 -20.28 -36.08
CA PRO A 71 -20.99 -20.06 -36.67
C PRO A 71 -22.12 -19.99 -35.62
N ASN A 72 -21.87 -20.38 -34.38
CA ASN A 72 -22.93 -20.52 -33.37
C ASN A 72 -23.15 -19.27 -32.49
N THR A 73 -22.42 -18.16 -32.72
CA THR A 73 -22.47 -16.97 -31.84
C THR A 73 -23.04 -15.72 -32.50
N SER A 74 -23.52 -15.79 -33.75
CA SER A 74 -23.89 -14.60 -34.53
C SER A 74 -25.16 -13.84 -34.08
N THR A 75 -25.92 -14.34 -33.12
CA THR A 75 -27.17 -13.67 -32.64
C THR A 75 -27.07 -13.05 -31.23
N ALA A 76 -26.05 -13.40 -30.44
CA ALA A 76 -25.93 -12.93 -29.05
C ALA A 76 -24.85 -11.82 -28.83
N ILE A 77 -24.08 -11.50 -29.88
CA ILE A 77 -22.89 -10.63 -29.76
C ILE A 77 -23.20 -9.14 -29.93
N ASN A 78 -24.38 -8.79 -30.49
CA ASN A 78 -24.75 -7.39 -30.70
C ASN A 78 -24.99 -6.54 -29.43
N GLU A 79 -25.02 -7.16 -28.24
CA GLU A 79 -25.22 -6.46 -26.96
C GLU A 79 -23.98 -6.33 -26.08
N LYS A 80 -22.86 -7.04 -26.38
CA LYS A 80 -21.64 -6.93 -25.57
C LYS A 80 -20.73 -5.81 -26.05
N LYS A 81 -20.79 -4.68 -25.40
CA LYS A 81 -19.94 -3.49 -25.67
C LYS A 81 -18.44 -3.67 -25.41
N ASN A 82 -18.00 -4.66 -24.64
CA ASN A 82 -16.59 -4.83 -24.27
C ASN A 82 -16.12 -6.26 -24.55
N LEU A 83 -15.25 -6.42 -25.57
CA LEU A 83 -14.50 -7.64 -25.83
C LEU A 83 -13.23 -7.66 -24.95
N HIS A 84 -12.90 -8.82 -24.38
CA HIS A 84 -11.70 -8.98 -23.57
C HIS A 84 -10.49 -9.25 -24.46
N LEU A 85 -9.32 -8.66 -24.09
CA LEU A 85 -8.03 -8.99 -24.71
C LEU A 85 -7.53 -10.34 -24.19
N THR A 86 -6.96 -11.17 -25.07
CA THR A 86 -6.19 -12.33 -24.61
C THR A 86 -4.93 -11.87 -23.87
N ARG A 87 -4.39 -12.70 -22.98
CA ARG A 87 -3.14 -12.38 -22.25
C ARG A 87 -1.98 -12.06 -23.21
N GLN A 88 -1.95 -12.68 -24.38
CA GLN A 88 -0.92 -12.47 -25.39
C GLN A 88 -1.10 -11.12 -26.09
N ALA A 89 -2.30 -10.78 -26.52
CA ALA A 89 -2.62 -9.48 -27.09
C ALA A 89 -2.43 -8.31 -26.10
N GLU A 90 -2.84 -8.52 -24.85
CA GLU A 90 -2.62 -7.53 -23.79
C GLU A 90 -1.13 -7.30 -23.52
N ARG A 91 -0.33 -8.38 -23.51
CA ARG A 91 1.11 -8.29 -23.36
C ARG A 91 1.76 -7.58 -24.55
N ALA A 92 1.35 -7.90 -25.79
CA ALA A 92 1.85 -7.24 -26.98
C ALA A 92 1.58 -5.72 -26.91
N LEU A 93 0.36 -5.29 -26.57
CA LEU A 93 0.01 -3.88 -26.43
C LEU A 93 0.77 -3.18 -25.28
N LYS A 94 0.97 -3.81 -24.14
CA LYS A 94 1.75 -3.26 -23.02
C LYS A 94 3.24 -3.11 -23.35
N THR A 95 3.80 -3.98 -24.17
CA THR A 95 5.24 -3.94 -24.55
C THR A 95 5.53 -2.98 -25.67
N THR A 96 4.55 -2.46 -26.43
CA THR A 96 4.76 -1.48 -27.51
C THR A 96 5.45 -0.21 -27.05
N PHE A 97 5.21 0.21 -25.83
CA PHE A 97 5.90 1.35 -25.21
C PHE A 97 7.40 1.11 -25.08
N LEU A 98 7.79 -0.10 -24.73
CA LEU A 98 9.21 -0.48 -24.61
C LEU A 98 9.90 -0.51 -25.98
N GLU A 99 9.20 -1.01 -27.01
CA GLU A 99 9.73 -1.00 -28.40
C GLU A 99 9.84 0.44 -28.92
N ALA A 100 8.84 1.28 -28.72
CA ALA A 100 8.92 2.69 -29.12
C ALA A 100 10.10 3.41 -28.44
N LYS A 101 10.36 3.11 -27.18
CA LYS A 101 11.53 3.66 -26.44
C LYS A 101 12.86 3.15 -26.98
N LEU A 102 12.93 1.90 -27.43
CA LEU A 102 14.14 1.34 -28.07
C LEU A 102 14.51 2.05 -29.39
N PHE A 103 13.50 2.50 -30.14
CA PHE A 103 13.66 3.26 -31.38
C PHE A 103 13.63 4.77 -31.19
N GLN A 104 13.65 5.27 -29.94
CA GLN A 104 13.61 6.69 -29.58
C GLN A 104 12.44 7.45 -30.21
N SER A 105 11.33 6.75 -30.50
CA SER A 105 10.16 7.33 -31.11
C SER A 105 9.30 8.06 -30.06
N THR A 106 8.86 9.27 -30.38
CA THR A 106 8.00 10.09 -29.52
C THR A 106 6.58 9.56 -29.41
N SER A 107 6.11 8.76 -30.39
CA SER A 107 4.79 8.14 -30.42
C SER A 107 4.87 6.67 -30.82
N ILE A 108 3.94 5.86 -30.31
CA ILE A 108 3.84 4.44 -30.65
C ILE A 108 3.16 4.31 -32.01
N ASN A 109 3.88 3.82 -33.02
CA ASN A 109 3.37 3.58 -34.38
C ASN A 109 3.08 2.10 -34.65
N THR A 110 2.53 1.80 -35.85
CA THR A 110 2.12 0.43 -36.25
C THR A 110 3.30 -0.56 -36.34
N ALA A 111 4.51 -0.09 -36.68
CA ALA A 111 5.71 -0.94 -36.71
C ALA A 111 6.09 -1.46 -35.32
N HIS A 112 5.96 -0.64 -34.27
CA HIS A 112 6.19 -1.10 -32.89
C HIS A 112 5.20 -2.18 -32.49
N LEU A 113 3.93 -2.09 -32.93
CA LEU A 113 2.94 -3.12 -32.67
C LEU A 113 3.29 -4.44 -33.36
N LEU A 114 3.73 -4.39 -34.63
CA LEU A 114 4.19 -5.56 -35.37
C LEU A 114 5.37 -6.23 -34.70
N LEU A 115 6.38 -5.47 -34.26
CA LEU A 115 7.54 -5.98 -33.53
C LEU A 115 7.13 -6.66 -32.22
N CYS A 116 6.15 -6.10 -31.47
CA CYS A 116 5.66 -6.71 -30.24
C CYS A 116 4.89 -8.02 -30.47
N ILE A 117 4.17 -8.15 -31.59
CA ILE A 117 3.53 -9.42 -31.98
C ILE A 117 4.62 -10.47 -32.24
N LEU A 118 5.68 -10.12 -32.99
CA LEU A 118 6.76 -11.02 -33.37
C LEU A 118 7.66 -11.46 -32.20
N ARG A 119 7.67 -10.72 -31.09
CA ARG A 119 8.50 -11.01 -29.92
C ARG A 119 8.09 -12.29 -29.16
N ASN A 120 6.89 -12.80 -29.37
CA ASN A 120 6.41 -14.01 -28.72
C ASN A 120 6.51 -15.21 -29.68
N GLU A 121 7.61 -15.92 -29.65
CA GLU A 121 7.89 -17.08 -30.52
C GLU A 121 6.87 -18.23 -30.41
N ASN A 122 6.17 -18.32 -29.27
CA ASN A 122 5.17 -19.38 -29.05
C ASN A 122 3.79 -19.04 -29.62
N ASP A 123 3.58 -17.80 -30.05
CA ASP A 123 2.32 -17.36 -30.62
C ASP A 123 2.06 -17.97 -32.01
N PRO A 124 0.83 -18.44 -32.29
CA PRO A 124 0.46 -18.97 -33.60
C PRO A 124 0.66 -17.98 -34.74
N THR A 125 0.35 -16.67 -34.50
CA THR A 125 0.52 -15.60 -35.48
C THR A 125 2.00 -15.38 -35.80
N THR A 126 2.87 -15.35 -34.78
CA THR A 126 4.32 -15.25 -34.95
C THR A 126 4.90 -16.43 -35.69
N LYS A 127 4.47 -17.65 -35.37
CA LYS A 127 4.89 -18.85 -36.08
C LYS A 127 4.52 -18.84 -37.56
N LEU A 128 3.38 -18.25 -37.89
CA LEU A 128 2.96 -18.06 -39.28
C LEU A 128 3.84 -17.03 -40.01
N LEU A 129 4.11 -15.89 -39.37
CA LEU A 129 4.96 -14.82 -39.90
C LEU A 129 6.40 -15.32 -40.13
N ASN A 130 6.98 -16.09 -39.19
CA ASN A 130 8.29 -16.68 -39.32
C ASN A 130 8.39 -17.66 -40.50
N LYS A 131 7.32 -18.43 -40.80
CA LYS A 131 7.28 -19.29 -42.02
C LYS A 131 7.32 -18.50 -43.32
N LEU A 132 6.91 -17.23 -43.26
CA LEU A 132 6.96 -16.31 -44.39
C LEU A 132 8.26 -15.50 -44.42
N LYS A 133 9.24 -15.84 -43.58
CA LYS A 133 10.51 -15.13 -43.39
C LYS A 133 10.34 -13.71 -42.82
N VAL A 134 9.24 -13.46 -42.14
CA VAL A 134 9.00 -12.23 -41.38
C VAL A 134 9.28 -12.55 -39.93
N ASP A 135 10.53 -12.39 -39.51
CA ASP A 135 10.95 -12.52 -38.11
C ASP A 135 11.22 -11.16 -37.47
N TYR A 136 11.44 -11.16 -36.16
CA TYR A 136 11.65 -9.94 -35.38
C TYR A 136 12.87 -9.15 -35.89
N ASP A 137 13.99 -9.80 -36.23
CA ASP A 137 15.22 -9.13 -36.61
C ASP A 137 15.10 -8.50 -38.01
N ASN A 138 14.51 -9.20 -38.98
CA ASN A 138 14.27 -8.68 -40.32
C ASN A 138 13.35 -7.46 -40.31
N VAL A 139 12.26 -7.51 -39.52
CA VAL A 139 11.33 -6.37 -39.36
C VAL A 139 11.99 -5.20 -38.66
N LYS A 140 12.85 -5.46 -37.69
CA LYS A 140 13.61 -4.45 -36.95
C LYS A 140 14.62 -3.74 -37.84
N ASP A 141 15.33 -4.48 -38.68
CA ASP A 141 16.34 -3.90 -39.56
C ASP A 141 15.69 -3.09 -40.70
N GLU A 142 14.58 -3.58 -41.26
CA GLU A 142 13.82 -2.85 -42.27
C GLU A 142 13.21 -1.56 -41.67
N PHE A 143 12.72 -1.62 -40.42
CA PHE A 143 12.20 -0.44 -39.73
C PHE A 143 13.28 0.62 -39.48
N LYS A 144 14.51 0.23 -39.15
CA LYS A 144 15.65 1.14 -39.06
C LYS A 144 15.98 1.80 -40.38
N MET A 145 15.92 1.05 -41.51
CA MET A 145 16.11 1.60 -42.84
C MET A 145 15.09 2.65 -43.21
N ILE A 146 13.81 2.42 -42.89
CA ILE A 146 12.74 3.40 -43.12
C ILE A 146 12.96 4.67 -42.29
N LEU A 147 13.34 4.54 -41.02
CA LEU A 147 13.64 5.69 -40.16
C LEU A 147 14.85 6.49 -40.66
N SER A 148 15.88 5.84 -41.16
CA SER A 148 17.06 6.54 -41.70
C SER A 148 16.78 7.27 -43.00
N GLN A 149 15.78 6.88 -43.76
CA GLN A 149 15.32 7.58 -45.01
C GLN A 149 14.47 8.80 -44.70
N GLU A 150 13.71 8.83 -43.60
CA GLU A 150 12.89 9.98 -43.20
C GLU A 150 13.72 11.14 -42.60
N ASP A 151 14.84 10.88 -41.93
CA ASP A 151 15.67 11.89 -41.23
C ASP A 151 16.81 12.50 -42.07
N GLY A 152 16.95 12.15 -43.34
CA GLY A 152 17.83 12.85 -44.32
C GLY A 152 19.31 12.97 -43.93
N TYR A 153 19.91 12.13 -43.12
CA TYR A 153 21.33 12.05 -42.85
C TYR A 153 21.87 10.64 -43.08
N VAL A 154 22.71 10.54 -44.11
CA VAL A 154 23.48 9.35 -44.40
C VAL A 154 24.74 9.36 -43.56
N GLU A 155 24.92 8.40 -42.67
CA GLU A 155 26.25 7.95 -42.28
C GLU A 155 26.31 6.43 -42.24
N ASP A 156 27.26 5.94 -43.02
CA ASP A 156 27.67 4.57 -43.25
C ASP A 156 27.97 3.84 -41.92
N VAL A 157 27.30 2.76 -41.63
CA VAL A 157 27.86 1.71 -40.77
C VAL A 157 27.63 0.35 -41.38
N SER A 158 28.68 -0.11 -42.01
CA SER A 158 28.87 -1.47 -42.55
C SER A 158 28.57 -2.55 -41.51
N ALA A 159 27.72 -3.47 -41.90
CA ALA A 159 27.42 -4.70 -41.22
C ALA A 159 28.71 -5.57 -41.09
N GLN A 160 29.02 -5.99 -39.86
CA GLN A 160 29.84 -7.16 -39.62
C GLN A 160 29.02 -8.22 -38.92
N SER A 161 28.72 -9.24 -39.71
CA SER A 161 28.22 -10.54 -39.31
C SER A 161 29.27 -11.26 -38.47
N PHE A 162 28.89 -11.75 -37.28
CA PHE A 162 29.67 -12.72 -36.53
C PHE A 162 29.20 -14.13 -36.93
N SER A 163 30.09 -14.83 -37.63
CA SER A 163 30.08 -16.28 -37.76
C SER A 163 31.01 -16.86 -36.68
N ASP A 164 30.53 -17.88 -35.98
CA ASP A 164 31.33 -18.79 -35.16
C ASP A 164 32.41 -19.46 -36.03
N ASP A 165 33.67 -19.37 -35.62
CA ASP A 165 34.59 -20.45 -35.73
C ASP A 165 35.78 -20.33 -34.75
N ASP A 166 36.15 -21.46 -34.21
CA ASP A 166 37.15 -21.74 -33.19
C ASP A 166 38.54 -21.78 -33.84
N SER A 167 39.55 -21.18 -33.20
CA SER A 167 40.93 -21.63 -33.04
C SER A 167 42.01 -20.53 -33.02
N GLY A 168 42.74 -20.49 -31.93
CA GLY A 168 44.22 -20.47 -31.89
C GLY A 168 44.98 -19.16 -32.17
N ASP A 169 45.60 -18.68 -31.08
CA ASP A 169 46.97 -18.09 -30.99
C ASP A 169 47.37 -16.75 -31.62
N ASP A 170 48.09 -16.01 -30.78
CA ASP A 170 49.10 -14.98 -30.98
C ASP A 170 48.69 -13.49 -31.07
N MET A 171 49.15 -12.75 -30.04
CA MET A 171 49.28 -11.30 -29.92
C MET A 171 50.15 -10.67 -31.07
N PRO A 172 50.05 -9.35 -31.37
CA PRO A 172 50.32 -8.25 -30.44
C PRO A 172 49.47 -6.93 -30.61
N ASP A 173 49.21 -6.35 -29.46
CA ASP A 173 49.24 -4.91 -29.12
C ASP A 173 49.01 -3.83 -30.21
N SER A 174 47.97 -3.10 -29.96
CA SER A 174 47.77 -1.65 -30.09
C SER A 174 46.38 -1.28 -30.66
N SER A 175 45.73 -0.34 -29.96
CA SER A 175 44.54 0.43 -30.39
C SER A 175 43.18 -0.25 -30.28
N LYS A 176 42.62 -0.28 -29.09
CA LYS A 176 41.17 -0.28 -28.86
C LYS A 176 40.78 0.84 -27.85
N GLU A 177 40.87 2.06 -28.31
CA GLU A 177 40.08 3.16 -27.73
C GLU A 177 38.80 3.31 -28.58
N ASN A 178 37.70 3.45 -27.84
CA ASN A 178 36.35 3.77 -28.31
C ASN A 178 35.41 2.62 -28.64
N LEU A 179 34.84 2.03 -27.59
CA LEU A 179 33.61 1.26 -27.73
C LEU A 179 32.62 1.44 -26.55
N PHE A 180 32.34 2.68 -26.11
CA PHE A 180 31.23 2.97 -25.20
C PHE A 180 30.79 4.43 -25.34
N SER A 181 29.83 4.70 -26.22
CA SER A 181 29.04 5.93 -26.16
C SER A 181 27.59 5.55 -25.98
N PRO A 182 26.97 5.88 -24.84
CA PRO A 182 25.50 5.93 -24.73
C PRO A 182 25.05 7.30 -25.24
N SER A 183 24.21 7.26 -26.28
CA SER A 183 23.50 8.45 -26.78
C SER A 183 22.46 8.91 -25.77
N GLY A 184 22.67 10.07 -25.20
CA GLY A 184 21.73 10.80 -24.42
C GLY A 184 22.27 12.20 -24.27
N ASP A 185 21.63 13.19 -24.88
CA ASP A 185 22.01 14.59 -24.88
C ASP A 185 22.34 15.12 -23.48
N LYS A 186 23.61 15.10 -23.13
CA LYS A 186 24.22 16.06 -22.22
C LYS A 186 25.43 16.62 -22.96
N LYS A 187 25.48 17.94 -23.11
CA LYS A 187 26.60 18.70 -23.62
C LYS A 187 27.89 18.06 -23.09
N VAL A 188 28.67 17.49 -23.99
CA VAL A 188 29.97 16.89 -23.72
C VAL A 188 30.87 17.99 -23.15
N ASN A 189 30.95 18.02 -21.84
CA ASN A 189 31.98 18.79 -21.14
C ASN A 189 33.28 18.00 -21.23
N LYS A 190 34.29 18.66 -21.72
CA LYS A 190 35.63 18.15 -22.04
C LYS A 190 36.20 17.31 -20.89
N LYS A 191 36.51 16.03 -21.20
CA LYS A 191 37.43 15.15 -20.47
C LYS A 191 37.15 14.98 -18.97
N SER A 192 36.12 14.21 -18.66
CA SER A 192 36.03 13.58 -17.34
C SER A 192 37.15 12.57 -17.16
N LYS A 193 37.85 12.60 -16.00
CA LYS A 193 38.85 11.62 -15.64
C LYS A 193 38.25 10.24 -15.31
N THR A 194 36.93 10.18 -15.14
CA THR A 194 36.19 9.02 -14.61
C THR A 194 34.90 8.76 -15.40
N PRO A 195 35.02 8.41 -16.74
CA PRO A 195 33.81 8.25 -17.58
C PRO A 195 32.93 7.06 -17.20
N VAL A 196 33.50 5.98 -16.67
CA VAL A 196 32.72 4.80 -16.26
C VAL A 196 31.95 5.08 -14.99
N LEU A 197 32.58 5.68 -13.99
CA LEU A 197 31.92 6.08 -12.74
C LEU A 197 30.84 7.14 -12.96
N ASP A 198 31.06 8.07 -13.89
CA ASP A 198 30.05 9.09 -14.21
C ASP A 198 28.77 8.47 -14.87
N ASN A 199 28.89 7.29 -15.50
CA ASN A 199 27.76 6.58 -16.07
C ASN A 199 26.96 5.76 -15.06
N PHE A 200 27.62 5.20 -14.04
CA PHE A 200 27.01 4.29 -13.05
C PHE A 200 26.95 4.89 -11.64
N GLY A 201 27.36 6.14 -11.47
CA GLY A 201 27.38 6.81 -10.18
C GLY A 201 26.94 8.27 -10.25
N ARG A 202 26.70 8.83 -9.06
CA ARG A 202 26.43 10.25 -8.88
C ARG A 202 27.55 10.88 -8.07
N ASP A 203 28.15 11.94 -8.58
CA ASP A 203 29.18 12.70 -7.87
C ASP A 203 28.54 13.67 -6.87
N LEU A 204 28.52 13.29 -5.58
CA LEU A 204 27.96 14.10 -4.50
C LEU A 204 28.75 15.38 -4.31
N THR A 205 30.08 15.38 -4.52
CA THR A 205 30.93 16.55 -4.37
C THR A 205 30.59 17.61 -5.41
N LYS A 206 30.39 17.18 -6.66
CA LYS A 206 29.94 18.08 -7.73
C LYS A 206 28.51 18.60 -7.49
N MET A 207 27.62 17.76 -6.99
CA MET A 207 26.27 18.20 -6.61
C MET A 207 26.30 19.20 -5.45
N ALA A 208 27.27 19.07 -4.53
CA ALA A 208 27.52 20.05 -3.46
C ALA A 208 28.04 21.39 -3.99
N GLU A 209 28.90 21.36 -5.03
CA GLU A 209 29.38 22.57 -5.72
C GLU A 209 28.24 23.29 -6.46
N ASP A 210 27.35 22.53 -7.07
CA ASP A 210 26.17 23.04 -7.79
C ASP A 210 25.01 23.46 -6.86
N ASP A 211 25.17 23.40 -5.52
CA ASP A 211 24.16 23.68 -4.48
C ASP A 211 22.85 22.86 -4.61
N LYS A 212 23.00 21.62 -5.11
CA LYS A 212 21.87 20.69 -5.33
C LYS A 212 21.59 19.76 -4.15
N LEU A 213 22.50 19.72 -3.16
CA LEU A 213 22.34 18.91 -1.96
C LEU A 213 21.58 19.64 -0.88
N ASP A 214 20.87 18.88 -0.06
CA ASP A 214 20.21 19.43 1.12
C ASP A 214 21.19 19.70 2.26
N PRO A 215 20.97 20.75 3.07
CA PRO A 215 21.82 21.01 4.22
C PRO A 215 21.64 19.91 5.27
N VAL A 216 22.74 19.27 5.65
CA VAL A 216 22.76 18.19 6.62
C VAL A 216 22.93 18.75 8.03
N VAL A 217 21.94 18.47 8.90
CA VAL A 217 21.88 18.94 10.29
C VAL A 217 21.81 17.75 11.25
N GLY A 218 22.38 17.88 12.45
CA GLY A 218 22.28 16.87 13.51
C GLY A 218 23.21 15.68 13.34
N ARG A 219 24.07 15.63 12.31
CA ARG A 219 24.99 14.51 12.03
C ARG A 219 26.47 14.88 12.13
N ALA A 220 26.77 15.86 12.97
CA ALA A 220 28.12 16.39 13.08
C ALA A 220 29.13 15.38 13.60
N GLU A 221 28.75 14.60 14.59
CA GLU A 221 29.59 13.60 15.24
C GLU A 221 29.87 12.41 14.31
N GLU A 222 28.83 11.90 13.62
CA GLU A 222 28.97 10.79 12.69
C GLU A 222 29.83 11.19 11.49
N ILE A 223 29.64 12.38 10.91
CA ILE A 223 30.47 12.89 9.81
C ILE A 223 31.91 13.07 10.26
N GLN A 224 32.13 13.58 11.46
CA GLN A 224 33.47 13.70 12.04
C GLN A 224 34.12 12.31 12.22
N ARG A 225 33.33 11.34 12.71
CA ARG A 225 33.80 9.97 12.89
C ARG A 225 34.15 9.31 11.56
N VAL A 226 33.31 9.47 10.54
CA VAL A 226 33.58 9.01 9.16
C VAL A 226 34.88 9.64 8.64
N SER A 227 35.04 10.95 8.78
CA SER A 227 36.27 11.67 8.36
C SER A 227 37.51 11.15 9.07
N GLN A 228 37.43 10.87 10.38
CA GLN A 228 38.53 10.28 11.15
C GLN A 228 38.90 8.88 10.62
N ILE A 229 37.89 8.03 10.31
CA ILE A 229 38.13 6.68 9.81
C ILE A 229 38.78 6.74 8.43
N LEU A 230 38.28 7.56 7.51
CA LEU A 230 38.82 7.76 6.17
C LEU A 230 40.28 8.26 6.19
N SER A 231 40.66 9.02 7.21
CA SER A 231 42.06 9.51 7.37
C SER A 231 43.01 8.48 7.97
N ARG A 232 42.56 7.26 8.29
CA ARG A 232 43.41 6.19 8.86
C ARG A 232 44.27 5.53 7.77
N ARG A 233 45.45 5.05 8.16
CA ARG A 233 46.33 4.24 7.28
C ARG A 233 45.76 2.84 6.98
N LYS A 234 45.04 2.23 7.92
CA LYS A 234 44.46 0.88 7.80
C LYS A 234 43.05 0.93 8.38
N LYS A 235 42.16 0.06 7.87
CA LYS A 235 40.72 0.06 8.23
C LYS A 235 40.08 1.44 8.03
N ASN A 236 40.35 2.00 6.86
CA ASN A 236 39.94 3.34 6.44
C ASN A 236 38.57 3.38 5.76
N ASN A 237 37.79 2.29 5.82
CA ASN A 237 36.47 2.18 5.24
C ASN A 237 35.42 2.24 6.35
N PRO A 238 34.67 3.30 6.52
CA PRO A 238 33.55 3.37 7.46
C PRO A 238 32.34 2.57 6.94
N LEU A 239 31.64 1.92 7.87
CA LEU A 239 30.36 1.27 7.61
C LEU A 239 29.29 1.87 8.48
N LEU A 240 28.34 2.57 7.87
CA LEU A 240 27.19 3.18 8.53
C LEU A 240 26.14 2.09 8.78
N ILE A 241 25.82 1.85 10.04
CA ILE A 241 24.85 0.84 10.47
C ILE A 241 23.71 1.55 11.20
N GLY A 242 22.49 1.39 10.74
CA GLY A 242 21.32 1.99 11.39
C GLY A 242 20.03 1.56 10.68
N GLU A 243 18.91 1.81 11.32
CA GLU A 243 17.59 1.51 10.78
C GLU A 243 17.31 2.24 9.46
N PRO A 244 16.36 1.75 8.62
CA PRO A 244 15.93 2.46 7.42
C PRO A 244 15.40 3.86 7.78
N GLY A 245 15.69 4.88 6.95
CA GLY A 245 15.17 6.22 7.16
C GLY A 245 15.84 7.07 8.23
N VAL A 246 16.92 6.57 8.90
CA VAL A 246 17.66 7.39 9.90
C VAL A 246 18.60 8.42 9.28
N GLY A 247 18.77 8.47 7.95
CA GLY A 247 19.62 9.44 7.27
C GLY A 247 21.06 8.99 7.05
N LYS A 248 21.30 7.71 6.80
CA LYS A 248 22.65 7.18 6.49
C LYS A 248 23.25 7.82 5.24
N SER A 249 22.48 7.96 4.18
CA SER A 249 22.91 8.59 2.92
C SER A 249 23.22 10.08 3.11
N ALA A 250 22.44 10.79 3.96
CA ALA A 250 22.68 12.19 4.31
C ALA A 250 24.06 12.41 4.97
N ILE A 251 24.64 11.43 5.66
CA ILE A 251 26.00 11.53 6.23
C ILE A 251 27.05 11.61 5.11
N ALA A 252 26.87 10.85 4.02
CA ALA A 252 27.78 10.93 2.86
C ALA A 252 27.64 12.26 2.12
N GLU A 253 26.42 12.78 1.97
CA GLU A 253 26.13 14.11 1.42
C GLU A 253 26.74 15.21 2.30
N GLY A 254 26.55 15.12 3.62
CA GLY A 254 27.14 16.05 4.59
C GLY A 254 28.66 16.03 4.58
N LEU A 255 29.27 14.87 4.33
CA LEU A 255 30.71 14.77 4.12
C LEU A 255 31.16 15.52 2.85
N ALA A 256 30.42 15.32 1.73
CA ALA A 256 30.69 16.03 0.48
C ALA A 256 30.59 17.56 0.64
N LEU A 257 29.53 18.04 1.32
CA LEU A 257 29.38 19.46 1.66
C LEU A 257 30.54 20.00 2.50
N ARG A 258 31.01 19.25 3.51
CA ARG A 258 32.13 19.65 4.35
C ARG A 258 33.48 19.64 3.58
N ILE A 259 33.65 18.74 2.61
CA ILE A 259 34.84 18.73 1.73
C ILE A 259 34.89 20.03 0.94
N ILE A 260 33.82 20.43 0.28
CA ILE A 260 33.73 21.68 -0.48
C ILE A 260 33.95 22.90 0.41
N GLN A 261 33.37 22.90 1.60
CA GLN A 261 33.56 23.98 2.59
C GLN A 261 34.96 23.95 3.26
N LYS A 262 35.77 22.95 2.94
CA LYS A 262 37.12 22.75 3.58
C LYS A 262 37.08 22.59 5.10
N LYS A 263 35.96 22.07 5.63
CA LYS A 263 35.71 21.81 7.07
C LYS A 263 36.00 20.34 7.46
N VAL A 264 36.96 19.74 6.80
CA VAL A 264 37.45 18.35 7.04
C VAL A 264 38.97 18.34 7.23
N SER A 265 39.54 17.15 7.50
CA SER A 265 40.99 16.96 7.54
C SER A 265 41.65 17.33 6.20
N ARG A 266 42.84 17.87 6.20
CA ARG A 266 43.61 18.22 4.99
C ARG A 266 43.76 17.04 4.02
N THR A 267 43.76 15.80 4.54
CA THR A 267 43.86 14.59 3.73
C THR A 267 42.62 14.33 2.86
N LEU A 268 41.52 15.02 3.11
CA LEU A 268 40.24 14.87 2.42
C LEU A 268 39.87 16.09 1.55
N PHE A 269 40.68 17.15 1.48
CA PHE A 269 40.32 18.41 0.80
C PHE A 269 40.05 18.23 -0.70
N ASP A 270 40.82 17.36 -1.37
CA ASP A 270 40.73 17.18 -2.81
C ASP A 270 40.03 15.86 -3.17
N LYS A 271 39.35 15.23 -2.21
CA LYS A 271 38.63 13.97 -2.42
C LYS A 271 37.26 14.24 -3.01
N ARG A 272 36.82 13.34 -3.90
CA ARG A 272 35.48 13.31 -4.49
C ARG A 272 34.69 12.17 -3.87
N VAL A 273 33.47 12.42 -3.48
CA VAL A 273 32.54 11.37 -2.99
C VAL A 273 31.59 11.03 -4.11
N ILE A 274 31.62 9.77 -4.55
CA ILE A 274 30.78 9.25 -5.65
C ILE A 274 29.90 8.13 -5.12
N THR A 275 28.59 8.27 -5.26
CA THR A 275 27.62 7.21 -4.95
C THR A 275 27.57 6.23 -6.10
N LEU A 276 27.76 4.93 -5.84
CA LEU A 276 27.61 3.87 -6.82
C LEU A 276 26.20 3.32 -6.83
N ASP A 277 25.57 3.33 -7.99
CA ASP A 277 24.25 2.70 -8.20
C ASP A 277 24.44 1.26 -8.70
N LEU A 278 24.31 0.30 -7.78
CA LEU A 278 24.44 -1.12 -8.10
C LEU A 278 23.33 -1.64 -9.00
N ALA A 279 22.11 -1.06 -8.89
CA ALA A 279 20.99 -1.44 -9.73
C ALA A 279 21.25 -1.08 -11.20
N SER A 280 21.85 0.09 -11.46
CA SER A 280 22.26 0.50 -12.83
C SER A 280 23.36 -0.37 -13.42
N LEU A 281 24.26 -0.91 -12.59
CA LEU A 281 25.29 -1.85 -13.05
C LEU A 281 24.72 -3.19 -13.50
N VAL A 282 23.65 -3.66 -12.82
CA VAL A 282 22.96 -4.93 -13.13
C VAL A 282 21.97 -4.74 -14.28
N ALA A 283 21.38 -3.55 -14.41
CA ALA A 283 20.35 -3.28 -15.41
C ALA A 283 20.88 -3.51 -16.85
N GLY A 284 20.12 -4.28 -17.64
CA GLY A 284 20.44 -4.58 -19.03
C GLY A 284 21.53 -5.66 -19.22
N THR A 285 22.05 -6.27 -18.15
CA THR A 285 22.99 -7.40 -18.30
C THR A 285 22.18 -8.70 -18.45
N LYS A 286 22.32 -9.36 -19.60
CA LYS A 286 21.70 -10.68 -19.85
C LYS A 286 22.53 -11.84 -19.30
N TYR A 287 23.84 -11.64 -19.14
CA TYR A 287 24.79 -12.65 -18.72
C TYR A 287 25.69 -12.15 -17.59
N ARG A 288 26.06 -13.04 -16.68
CA ARG A 288 26.92 -12.76 -15.51
C ARG A 288 28.25 -12.07 -15.93
N GLY A 289 28.86 -12.47 -17.02
CA GLY A 289 30.12 -11.90 -17.50
C GLY A 289 30.04 -10.39 -17.81
N GLN A 290 28.90 -9.90 -18.30
CA GLN A 290 28.74 -8.47 -18.59
C GLN A 290 28.73 -7.60 -17.33
N PHE A 291 28.14 -8.09 -16.25
CA PHE A 291 28.20 -7.41 -14.95
C PHE A 291 29.63 -7.42 -14.39
N GLU A 292 30.31 -8.58 -14.46
CA GLU A 292 31.69 -8.70 -13.99
C GLU A 292 32.63 -7.76 -14.76
N GLU A 293 32.44 -7.63 -16.07
CA GLU A 293 33.20 -6.72 -16.93
C GLU A 293 32.98 -5.24 -16.58
N ARG A 294 31.69 -4.81 -16.36
CA ARG A 294 31.36 -3.45 -15.90
C ARG A 294 31.96 -3.16 -14.54
N MET A 295 31.84 -4.11 -13.61
CA MET A 295 32.38 -3.97 -12.26
C MET A 295 33.90 -3.87 -12.31
N LYS A 296 34.56 -4.67 -13.14
CA LYS A 296 36.02 -4.60 -13.35
C LYS A 296 36.46 -3.26 -13.95
N ALA A 297 35.66 -2.69 -14.85
CA ALA A 297 35.92 -1.35 -15.39
C ALA A 297 35.85 -0.27 -14.32
N VAL A 298 34.80 -0.31 -13.44
CA VAL A 298 34.65 0.57 -12.29
C VAL A 298 35.84 0.42 -11.34
N MET A 299 36.25 -0.80 -11.01
CA MET A 299 37.37 -1.06 -10.11
C MET A 299 38.67 -0.53 -10.67
N ASN A 300 38.97 -0.74 -11.96
CA ASN A 300 40.17 -0.24 -12.62
C ASN A 300 40.21 1.32 -12.64
N GLU A 301 39.07 1.98 -12.73
CA GLU A 301 38.96 3.43 -12.69
C GLU A 301 39.19 3.97 -11.27
N LEU A 302 38.67 3.27 -10.26
CA LEU A 302 38.91 3.59 -8.83
C LEU A 302 40.39 3.38 -8.44
N GLU A 303 41.04 2.33 -8.89
CA GLU A 303 42.46 2.05 -8.64
C GLU A 303 43.38 3.12 -9.26
N LYS A 304 42.99 3.71 -10.40
CA LYS A 304 43.76 4.77 -11.09
C LYS A 304 43.55 6.16 -10.46
N ASN A 305 42.48 6.35 -9.70
CA ASN A 305 42.11 7.66 -9.13
C ASN A 305 41.98 7.55 -7.62
N GLU A 306 43.08 7.73 -6.89
CA GLU A 306 43.12 7.66 -5.42
C GLU A 306 42.34 8.78 -4.71
N ASP A 307 41.90 9.81 -5.44
CA ASP A 307 41.11 10.93 -4.94
C ASP A 307 39.62 10.63 -4.79
N ILE A 308 39.16 9.44 -5.13
CA ILE A 308 37.78 9.05 -5.06
C ILE A 308 37.46 8.28 -3.77
N ILE A 309 36.36 8.67 -3.12
CA ILE A 309 35.71 7.95 -2.03
C ILE A 309 34.39 7.42 -2.58
N LEU A 310 34.26 6.10 -2.63
CA LEU A 310 33.04 5.43 -3.10
C LEU A 310 32.03 5.35 -1.98
N PHE A 311 30.80 5.84 -2.18
CA PHE A 311 29.68 5.59 -1.30
C PHE A 311 28.80 4.49 -1.89
N ILE A 312 28.53 3.46 -1.11
CA ILE A 312 27.68 2.33 -1.51
C ILE A 312 26.55 2.21 -0.50
N ASP A 313 25.36 2.59 -0.93
CA ASP A 313 24.17 2.32 -0.14
C ASP A 313 23.76 0.84 -0.26
N GLU A 314 23.15 0.29 0.76
CA GLU A 314 22.79 -1.12 0.84
C GLU A 314 23.96 -2.07 0.47
N ILE A 315 25.14 -1.83 1.05
CA ILE A 315 26.37 -2.58 0.72
C ILE A 315 26.24 -4.10 0.89
N HIS A 316 25.25 -4.56 1.67
CA HIS A 316 24.93 -5.98 1.82
C HIS A 316 24.50 -6.64 0.50
N THR A 317 23.99 -5.88 -0.46
CA THR A 317 23.62 -6.38 -1.80
C THR A 317 24.82 -6.85 -2.63
N ILE A 318 26.02 -6.35 -2.32
CA ILE A 318 27.28 -6.79 -2.93
C ILE A 318 27.68 -8.17 -2.42
N VAL A 319 27.39 -8.46 -1.15
CA VAL A 319 27.64 -9.75 -0.52
C VAL A 319 26.46 -10.64 -0.85
N GLY A 320 26.50 -11.31 -1.97
CA GLY A 320 25.38 -12.10 -2.50
C GLY A 320 24.62 -12.82 -1.38
N ALA A 321 23.33 -12.52 -1.24
CA ALA A 321 22.44 -13.23 -0.33
C ALA A 321 22.46 -14.71 -0.73
N GLY A 322 23.25 -15.48 -0.01
CA GLY A 322 23.50 -16.89 -0.30
C GLY A 322 22.22 -17.69 -0.25
N GLY A 323 21.72 -18.16 -1.39
CA GLY A 323 20.56 -19.02 -1.42
C GLY A 323 20.20 -19.62 -2.76
N ALA A 324 20.64 -19.10 -3.87
CA ALA A 324 20.39 -19.72 -5.17
C ALA A 324 21.69 -19.82 -5.98
N ALA A 325 21.93 -20.97 -6.56
CA ALA A 325 23.05 -21.18 -7.49
C ALA A 325 22.93 -20.18 -8.65
N GLY A 326 23.72 -19.09 -8.61
CA GLY A 326 23.70 -18.05 -9.63
C GLY A 326 23.67 -16.61 -9.10
N SER A 327 23.62 -16.36 -7.77
CA SER A 327 23.68 -15.01 -7.24
C SER A 327 25.04 -14.36 -7.53
N LEU A 328 24.99 -13.10 -7.97
CA LEU A 328 26.10 -12.25 -8.31
C LEU A 328 26.97 -11.97 -7.07
N ASP A 329 28.07 -12.66 -6.90
CA ASP A 329 29.01 -12.43 -5.79
C ASP A 329 30.05 -11.37 -6.19
N ALA A 330 29.62 -10.10 -6.23
CA ALA A 330 30.48 -8.97 -6.47
C ALA A 330 31.53 -8.76 -5.35
N SER A 331 31.28 -9.33 -4.16
CA SER A 331 32.15 -9.16 -3.00
C SER A 331 33.56 -9.69 -3.26
N ASN A 332 33.68 -10.75 -4.03
CA ASN A 332 34.98 -11.33 -4.36
C ASN A 332 35.86 -10.41 -5.22
N MET A 333 35.26 -9.48 -5.96
CA MET A 333 35.99 -8.47 -6.74
C MET A 333 36.43 -7.29 -5.86
N PHE A 334 35.60 -6.86 -4.89
CA PHE A 334 35.96 -5.78 -3.97
C PHE A 334 36.96 -6.17 -2.89
N LYS A 335 36.89 -7.40 -2.40
CA LYS A 335 37.72 -7.88 -1.29
C LYS A 335 39.24 -7.65 -1.50
N PRO A 336 39.84 -7.95 -2.66
CA PRO A 336 41.28 -7.72 -2.88
C PRO A 336 41.65 -6.24 -2.81
N ALA A 337 40.91 -5.35 -3.49
CA ALA A 337 41.21 -3.92 -3.55
C ALA A 337 41.03 -3.23 -2.20
N LEU A 338 39.94 -3.56 -1.46
CA LEU A 338 39.75 -3.11 -0.07
C LEU A 338 40.83 -3.67 0.86
N ALA A 339 41.34 -4.88 0.59
CA ALA A 339 42.42 -5.49 1.37
C ALA A 339 43.76 -4.78 1.21
N ARG A 340 44.07 -4.37 -0.03
CA ARG A 340 45.32 -3.63 -0.37
C ARG A 340 45.23 -2.17 0.02
N GLY A 341 44.01 -1.63 0.27
CA GLY A 341 43.74 -0.22 0.57
C GLY A 341 43.81 0.69 -0.67
N GLU A 342 43.67 0.10 -1.85
CA GLU A 342 43.64 0.79 -3.14
C GLU A 342 42.36 1.59 -3.35
N ILE A 343 41.31 1.22 -2.65
CA ILE A 343 39.97 1.85 -2.72
C ILE A 343 39.55 2.29 -1.33
N GLN A 344 38.99 3.50 -1.24
CA GLN A 344 38.28 4.01 -0.07
C GLN A 344 36.77 3.93 -0.29
N CYS A 345 36.06 3.29 0.65
CA CYS A 345 34.63 3.04 0.53
C CYS A 345 33.91 3.40 1.85
N ILE A 346 32.77 4.06 1.71
CA ILE A 346 31.78 4.25 2.77
C ILE A 346 30.61 3.33 2.44
N GLY A 347 30.35 2.35 3.30
CA GLY A 347 29.18 1.48 3.15
C GLY A 347 28.04 1.93 4.04
N ALA A 348 26.79 1.71 3.62
CA ALA A 348 25.61 1.87 4.46
C ALA A 348 24.79 0.57 4.46
N THR A 349 24.23 0.18 5.61
CA THR A 349 23.42 -1.03 5.76
C THR A 349 22.54 -0.94 7.01
N THR A 350 21.61 -1.85 7.17
CA THR A 350 20.84 -2.05 8.42
C THR A 350 21.58 -2.98 9.38
N LEU A 351 21.16 -3.02 10.66
CA LEU A 351 21.77 -3.88 11.66
C LEU A 351 21.55 -5.38 11.35
N ASP A 352 20.35 -5.70 10.86
CA ASP A 352 20.00 -7.10 10.55
C ASP A 352 20.75 -7.61 9.32
N GLU A 353 20.83 -6.80 8.28
CA GLU A 353 21.59 -7.12 7.06
C GLU A 353 23.08 -7.17 7.33
N TYR A 354 23.59 -6.29 8.20
CA TYR A 354 24.98 -6.37 8.67
C TYR A 354 25.26 -7.74 9.29
N ARG A 355 24.42 -8.21 10.25
CA ARG A 355 24.58 -9.52 10.90
C ARG A 355 24.45 -10.68 9.92
N ASN A 356 23.52 -10.58 8.98
CA ASN A 356 23.21 -11.67 8.06
C ASN A 356 24.24 -11.83 6.92
N SER A 357 24.81 -10.73 6.46
CA SER A 357 25.65 -10.72 5.25
C SER A 357 27.10 -10.36 5.56
N ILE A 358 27.38 -9.23 6.23
CA ILE A 358 28.75 -8.70 6.36
C ILE A 358 29.50 -9.35 7.54
N GLU A 359 28.84 -9.54 8.68
CA GLU A 359 29.46 -10.12 9.89
C GLU A 359 29.87 -11.57 9.67
N LYS A 360 29.10 -12.31 8.86
CA LYS A 360 29.43 -13.71 8.50
C LYS A 360 30.66 -13.80 7.57
N ASP A 361 30.96 -12.72 6.85
CA ASP A 361 32.14 -12.63 5.99
C ASP A 361 33.30 -11.95 6.74
N GLY A 362 34.10 -12.73 7.45
CA GLY A 362 35.23 -12.23 8.24
C GLY A 362 36.31 -11.48 7.44
N ALA A 363 36.31 -11.59 6.10
CA ALA A 363 37.23 -10.84 5.26
C ALA A 363 36.74 -9.39 5.09
N LEU A 364 35.44 -9.17 4.90
CA LEU A 364 34.84 -7.84 4.82
C LEU A 364 34.77 -7.17 6.19
N GLU A 365 34.34 -7.88 7.23
CA GLU A 365 34.24 -7.32 8.60
C GLU A 365 35.58 -6.69 9.06
N ARG A 366 36.70 -7.33 8.76
CA ARG A 366 38.03 -6.82 9.15
C ARG A 366 38.45 -5.55 8.39
N ARG A 367 37.76 -5.22 7.29
CA ARG A 367 38.12 -4.07 6.42
C ARG A 367 37.26 -2.85 6.72
N PHE A 368 36.07 -3.03 7.25
CA PHE A 368 35.16 -1.96 7.62
C PHE A 368 35.24 -1.59 9.09
N GLN A 369 35.05 -0.30 9.40
CA GLN A 369 34.91 0.21 10.76
C GLN A 369 33.45 0.63 10.98
N LYS A 370 32.79 -0.01 11.92
CA LYS A 370 31.38 0.27 12.27
C LYS A 370 31.22 1.70 12.81
N VAL A 371 30.18 2.37 12.32
CA VAL A 371 29.65 3.66 12.80
C VAL A 371 28.15 3.47 12.96
N MET A 372 27.67 3.49 14.20
CA MET A 372 26.25 3.39 14.50
C MET A 372 25.57 4.72 14.19
N VAL A 373 24.43 4.65 13.52
CA VAL A 373 23.61 5.82 13.17
C VAL A 373 22.26 5.63 13.85
N GLU A 374 22.02 6.39 14.91
CA GLU A 374 20.76 6.34 15.64
C GLU A 374 19.71 7.27 15.02
N PRO A 375 18.41 7.01 15.24
CA PRO A 375 17.34 7.93 14.86
C PRO A 375 17.55 9.31 15.49
N THR A 376 17.18 10.36 14.77
CA THR A 376 17.26 11.73 15.30
C THR A 376 16.24 11.98 16.40
N SER A 377 16.57 12.86 17.34
CA SER A 377 15.62 13.32 18.36
C SER A 377 14.51 14.19 17.73
N VAL A 378 13.43 14.40 18.48
CA VAL A 378 12.32 15.28 18.05
C VAL A 378 12.82 16.69 17.77
N GLU A 379 13.68 17.23 18.66
CA GLU A 379 14.22 18.57 18.53
C GLU A 379 15.14 18.70 17.30
N GLU A 380 16.03 17.75 17.10
CA GLU A 380 16.90 17.72 15.91
C GLU A 380 16.10 17.59 14.62
N THR A 381 15.05 16.78 14.62
CA THR A 381 14.18 16.62 13.44
C THR A 381 13.44 17.90 13.10
N ILE A 382 12.97 18.67 14.09
CA ILE A 382 12.36 19.99 13.86
C ILE A 382 13.36 20.93 13.20
N ILE A 383 14.62 20.92 13.63
CA ILE A 383 15.67 21.73 13.03
C ILE A 383 15.94 21.29 11.58
N ILE A 384 15.97 19.97 11.33
CA ILE A 384 16.15 19.42 9.99
C ILE A 384 15.02 19.90 9.07
N LEU A 385 13.75 19.72 9.48
CA LEU A 385 12.59 20.12 8.68
C LEU A 385 12.61 21.63 8.37
N ASN A 386 12.95 22.47 9.37
CA ASN A 386 13.07 23.92 9.14
C ASN A 386 14.14 24.30 8.11
N ASN A 387 15.22 23.52 8.00
CA ASN A 387 16.27 23.79 7.01
C ASN A 387 15.91 23.31 5.60
N ILE A 388 15.12 22.23 5.48
CA ILE A 388 14.75 21.68 4.16
C ILE A 388 13.42 22.25 3.66
N LYS A 389 12.58 22.83 4.53
CA LYS A 389 11.23 23.29 4.18
C LYS A 389 11.18 24.18 2.93
N GLY A 390 12.16 25.07 2.74
CA GLY A 390 12.18 25.99 1.62
C GLY A 390 12.14 25.32 0.24
N LYS A 391 12.80 24.16 0.09
CA LYS A 391 12.77 23.39 -1.15
C LYS A 391 11.41 22.73 -1.40
N TYR A 392 10.75 22.24 -0.33
CA TYR A 392 9.40 21.68 -0.42
C TYR A 392 8.35 22.78 -0.65
N GLU A 393 8.53 23.97 -0.03
CA GLU A 393 7.70 25.16 -0.27
C GLU A 393 7.77 25.61 -1.74
N GLU A 394 8.96 25.56 -2.33
CA GLU A 394 9.15 25.90 -3.75
C GLU A 394 8.57 24.81 -4.68
N HIS A 395 8.74 23.53 -4.31
CA HIS A 395 8.27 22.42 -5.12
C HIS A 395 6.75 22.32 -5.16
N HIS A 396 6.07 22.47 -4.01
CA HIS A 396 4.61 22.37 -3.89
C HIS A 396 3.88 23.70 -3.99
N ASN A 397 4.60 24.82 -4.11
CA ASN A 397 4.07 26.18 -4.08
C ASN A 397 3.20 26.47 -2.86
N VAL A 398 3.66 26.05 -1.68
CA VAL A 398 2.98 26.20 -0.37
C VAL A 398 3.89 26.91 0.63
N GLU A 399 3.34 27.28 1.79
CA GLU A 399 4.09 27.81 2.93
C GLU A 399 3.74 27.01 4.19
N TYR A 400 4.74 26.43 4.86
CA TYR A 400 4.53 25.66 6.09
C TYR A 400 4.58 26.57 7.31
N THR A 401 3.52 26.53 8.13
CA THR A 401 3.53 27.20 9.43
C THR A 401 4.47 26.49 10.40
N PRO A 402 5.04 27.21 11.41
CA PRO A 402 5.86 26.56 12.44
C PRO A 402 5.12 25.47 13.21
N GLU A 403 3.82 25.64 13.40
CA GLU A 403 2.94 24.67 14.04
C GLU A 403 2.82 23.40 13.19
N ALA A 404 2.69 23.54 11.86
CA ALA A 404 2.65 22.41 10.93
C ALA A 404 3.94 21.58 10.98
N ILE A 405 5.11 22.22 11.01
CA ILE A 405 6.41 21.53 11.13
C ILE A 405 6.50 20.77 12.46
N ASN A 406 6.10 21.40 13.56
CA ASN A 406 6.04 20.73 14.85
C ASN A 406 5.06 19.55 14.86
N ALA A 407 3.92 19.69 14.17
CA ALA A 407 2.93 18.63 14.01
C ALA A 407 3.48 17.47 13.19
N CYS A 408 4.18 17.71 12.07
CA CYS A 408 4.85 16.66 11.28
C CYS A 408 5.72 15.76 12.16
N VAL A 409 6.54 16.36 13.03
CA VAL A 409 7.44 15.58 13.89
C VAL A 409 6.70 14.89 15.03
N LYS A 410 5.85 15.62 15.78
CA LYS A 410 5.18 15.08 16.98
C LYS A 410 4.15 14.01 16.64
N LEU A 411 3.34 14.24 15.60
CA LEU A 411 2.28 13.29 15.22
C LEU A 411 2.89 12.02 14.60
N THR A 412 3.85 12.14 13.70
CA THR A 412 4.52 10.96 13.14
C THR A 412 5.30 10.19 14.19
N ASN A 413 5.97 10.87 15.11
CA ASN A 413 6.66 10.19 16.20
C ASN A 413 5.71 9.43 17.14
N ARG A 414 4.50 9.97 17.36
CA ARG A 414 3.48 9.35 18.22
C ARG A 414 2.72 8.22 17.55
N TYR A 415 2.39 8.35 16.26
CA TYR A 415 1.43 7.45 15.59
C TYR A 415 2.06 6.53 14.56
N MET A 416 3.27 6.84 14.06
CA MET A 416 4.02 6.00 13.12
C MET A 416 5.19 5.32 13.84
N THR A 417 5.01 4.06 14.22
CA THR A 417 6.00 3.31 15.01
C THR A 417 6.84 2.35 14.16
N ASP A 418 6.45 2.12 12.91
CA ASP A 418 7.11 1.26 11.94
C ASP A 418 8.26 1.92 11.18
N ARG A 419 8.38 3.26 11.29
CA ARG A 419 9.41 4.07 10.64
C ARG A 419 10.14 4.97 11.65
N PHE A 420 11.32 5.43 11.29
CA PHE A 420 12.18 6.22 12.16
C PHE A 420 12.25 7.69 11.73
N LEU A 421 12.57 8.56 12.67
CA LEU A 421 12.91 9.95 12.38
C LEU A 421 14.32 10.03 11.76
N PRO A 422 14.56 10.96 10.81
CA PRO A 422 13.66 12.06 10.37
C PRO A 422 12.71 11.67 9.22
N ASP A 423 12.92 10.56 8.53
CA ASP A 423 12.27 10.17 7.28
C ASP A 423 10.74 10.26 7.33
N LYS A 424 10.10 9.65 8.34
CA LYS A 424 8.64 9.71 8.50
C LYS A 424 8.07 11.11 8.67
N ALA A 425 8.86 12.04 9.21
CA ALA A 425 8.43 13.43 9.36
C ALA A 425 8.62 14.22 8.07
N ILE A 426 9.63 13.89 7.28
CA ILE A 426 9.86 14.42 5.92
C ILE A 426 8.74 13.95 5.00
N ASP A 427 8.40 12.66 5.02
CA ASP A 427 7.27 12.10 4.25
C ASP A 427 5.95 12.84 4.56
N ALA A 428 5.67 13.08 5.85
CA ALA A 428 4.47 13.79 6.24
C ALA A 428 4.47 15.26 5.80
N LEU A 429 5.63 15.91 5.77
CA LEU A 429 5.80 17.27 5.26
C LEU A 429 5.50 17.30 3.74
N ASP A 430 6.13 16.40 3.00
CA ASP A 430 6.01 16.29 1.54
C ASP A 430 4.56 15.99 1.11
N GLU A 431 3.93 14.99 1.73
CA GLU A 431 2.55 14.62 1.44
C GLU A 431 1.55 15.72 1.83
N ALA A 432 1.81 16.47 2.93
CA ALA A 432 0.96 17.59 3.33
C ALA A 432 1.01 18.73 2.31
N GLY A 433 2.21 19.08 1.81
CA GLY A 433 2.37 20.06 0.75
C GLY A 433 1.69 19.65 -0.55
N SER A 434 1.97 18.44 -1.00
CA SER A 434 1.36 17.87 -2.21
C SER A 434 -0.17 17.88 -2.17
N ARG A 435 -0.74 17.47 -1.04
CA ARG A 435 -2.21 17.40 -0.88
C ARG A 435 -2.87 18.77 -0.95
N ILE A 436 -2.28 19.79 -0.30
CA ILE A 436 -2.84 21.14 -0.35
C ILE A 436 -2.75 21.67 -1.75
N HIS A 437 -1.63 21.51 -2.41
CA HIS A 437 -1.44 21.91 -3.79
C HIS A 437 -2.50 21.28 -4.73
N ILE A 438 -2.75 19.99 -4.61
CA ILE A 438 -3.73 19.28 -5.44
C ILE A 438 -5.18 19.71 -5.12
N ASN A 439 -5.51 19.87 -3.83
CA ASN A 439 -6.88 20.20 -3.43
C ASN A 439 -7.28 21.64 -3.76
N ASN A 440 -6.31 22.55 -3.87
CA ASN A 440 -6.55 23.97 -4.11
C ASN A 440 -6.34 24.38 -5.58
N ILE A 441 -6.11 23.41 -6.48
CA ILE A 441 -6.10 23.68 -7.93
C ILE A 441 -7.55 23.92 -8.38
N GLU A 442 -8.01 25.16 -8.22
CA GLU A 442 -9.22 25.61 -8.89
C GLU A 442 -8.86 26.07 -10.30
N VAL A 443 -9.31 25.31 -11.30
CA VAL A 443 -9.17 25.71 -12.70
C VAL A 443 -10.14 26.87 -12.95
N PRO A 444 -9.69 28.04 -13.41
CA PRO A 444 -10.59 29.16 -13.69
C PRO A 444 -11.68 28.77 -14.70
N ASP A 445 -12.91 29.22 -14.42
CA ASP A 445 -14.07 28.96 -15.31
C ASP A 445 -13.80 29.34 -16.76
N GLN A 446 -12.98 30.37 -17.00
CA GLN A 446 -12.55 30.79 -18.34
C GLN A 446 -11.79 29.70 -19.12
N ILE A 447 -10.93 28.93 -18.46
CA ILE A 447 -10.18 27.83 -19.09
C ILE A 447 -11.13 26.70 -19.43
N VAL A 448 -12.01 26.33 -18.49
CA VAL A 448 -13.02 25.28 -18.69
C VAL A 448 -13.96 25.65 -19.84
N GLU A 449 -14.34 26.91 -19.93
CA GLU A 449 -15.23 27.39 -21.01
C GLU A 449 -14.52 27.42 -22.37
N LEU A 450 -13.26 27.84 -22.45
CA LEU A 450 -12.46 27.79 -23.67
C LEU A 450 -12.19 26.33 -24.14
N GLU A 451 -11.94 25.42 -23.22
CA GLU A 451 -11.80 24.00 -23.56
C GLU A 451 -13.08 23.41 -24.11
N LYS A 452 -14.22 23.76 -23.54
CA LYS A 452 -15.52 23.33 -24.04
C LYS A 452 -15.81 23.90 -25.43
N GLN A 453 -15.56 25.20 -25.65
CA GLN A 453 -15.72 25.84 -26.98
C GLN A 453 -14.79 25.21 -28.02
N LEU A 454 -13.57 24.87 -27.65
CA LEU A 454 -12.62 24.21 -28.53
C LEU A 454 -13.07 22.80 -28.91
N GLU A 455 -13.67 22.05 -27.97
CA GLU A 455 -14.24 20.73 -28.25
C GLU A 455 -15.46 20.82 -29.16
N GLU A 456 -16.36 21.80 -28.96
CA GLU A 456 -17.51 22.05 -29.82
C GLU A 456 -17.06 22.40 -31.25
N VAL A 457 -16.07 23.30 -31.43
CA VAL A 457 -15.51 23.66 -32.74
C VAL A 457 -14.81 22.47 -33.41
N LYS A 458 -14.11 21.62 -32.67
CA LYS A 458 -13.51 20.38 -33.18
C LYS A 458 -14.56 19.39 -33.67
N GLU A 459 -15.67 19.23 -32.95
CA GLU A 459 -16.77 18.37 -33.35
C GLU A 459 -17.48 18.93 -34.60
N GLU A 460 -17.76 20.25 -34.64
CA GLU A 460 -18.35 20.88 -35.79
C GLU A 460 -17.46 20.78 -37.03
N LYS A 461 -16.16 21.01 -36.89
CA LYS A 461 -15.18 20.83 -37.98
C LYS A 461 -15.22 19.39 -38.52
N ASN A 462 -15.22 18.38 -37.65
CA ASN A 462 -15.31 16.98 -38.06
C ASN A 462 -16.62 16.67 -38.80
N ASN A 463 -17.74 17.26 -38.38
CA ASN A 463 -19.04 17.09 -39.01
C ASN A 463 -19.11 17.79 -40.39
N VAL A 464 -18.47 18.93 -40.51
CA VAL A 464 -18.41 19.71 -41.78
C VAL A 464 -17.49 19.04 -42.81
N VAL A 465 -16.36 18.48 -42.36
CA VAL A 465 -15.43 17.68 -43.19
C VAL A 465 -16.13 16.42 -43.72
N LYS A 466 -16.90 15.70 -42.88
CA LYS A 466 -17.71 14.55 -43.32
C LYS A 466 -18.74 14.93 -44.39
N LYS A 467 -19.23 16.20 -44.39
CA LYS A 467 -20.17 16.75 -45.37
C LYS A 467 -19.46 17.38 -46.57
N GLN A 468 -18.13 17.25 -46.73
CA GLN A 468 -17.29 17.77 -47.83
C GLN A 468 -17.39 19.29 -48.10
N LYS A 469 -17.71 20.09 -47.07
CA LYS A 469 -17.79 21.55 -47.16
C LYS A 469 -16.48 22.21 -46.76
N TYR A 470 -15.47 22.16 -47.61
CA TYR A 470 -14.09 22.55 -47.31
C TYR A 470 -13.90 24.04 -46.96
N GLU A 471 -14.71 24.99 -47.53
CA GLU A 471 -14.63 26.41 -47.17
C GLU A 471 -15.06 26.67 -45.70
N GLN A 472 -16.09 25.94 -45.24
CA GLN A 472 -16.56 26.07 -43.86
C GLN A 472 -15.58 25.40 -42.88
N ALA A 473 -14.97 24.29 -43.29
CA ALA A 473 -13.92 23.62 -42.49
C ALA A 473 -12.65 24.49 -42.35
N ALA A 474 -12.30 25.28 -43.36
CA ALA A 474 -11.19 26.23 -43.30
C ALA A 474 -11.43 27.35 -42.26
N LYS A 475 -12.63 27.90 -42.19
CA LYS A 475 -13.00 28.92 -41.18
C LYS A 475 -12.97 28.35 -39.76
N LEU A 476 -13.56 27.16 -39.56
CA LEU A 476 -13.55 26.49 -38.27
C LEU A 476 -12.12 26.12 -37.82
N ARG A 477 -11.20 25.84 -38.74
CA ARG A 477 -9.79 25.65 -38.45
C ARG A 477 -9.09 26.94 -37.97
N ASP A 478 -9.46 28.08 -38.55
CA ASP A 478 -8.91 29.36 -38.12
C ASP A 478 -9.47 29.76 -36.74
N ASP A 479 -10.72 29.43 -36.44
CA ASP A 479 -11.34 29.65 -35.14
C ASP A 479 -10.77 28.70 -34.10
N GLU A 480 -10.53 27.41 -34.44
CA GLU A 480 -9.82 26.45 -33.59
C GLU A 480 -8.43 26.97 -33.18
N LYS A 481 -7.64 27.47 -34.14
CA LYS A 481 -6.31 28.04 -33.85
C LYS A 481 -6.37 29.28 -32.96
N LYS A 482 -7.37 30.12 -33.09
CA LYS A 482 -7.55 31.29 -32.23
C LYS A 482 -7.88 30.86 -30.78
N LEU A 483 -8.79 29.88 -30.65
CA LEU A 483 -9.16 29.35 -29.35
C LEU A 483 -7.98 28.63 -28.68
N GLU A 484 -7.17 27.87 -29.44
CA GLU A 484 -5.94 27.24 -28.91
C GLU A 484 -4.93 28.29 -28.42
N LEU A 485 -4.81 29.41 -29.13
CA LEU A 485 -3.89 30.48 -28.70
C LEU A 485 -4.41 31.20 -27.45
N GLN A 486 -5.70 31.47 -27.37
CA GLN A 486 -6.36 32.06 -26.20
C GLN A 486 -6.29 31.12 -24.99
N LEU A 487 -6.45 29.80 -25.19
CA LEU A 487 -6.31 28.79 -24.15
C LEU A 487 -4.88 28.74 -23.61
N ALA A 488 -3.88 28.77 -24.50
CA ALA A 488 -2.47 28.81 -24.12
C ALA A 488 -2.10 30.08 -23.33
N GLU A 489 -2.61 31.25 -23.75
CA GLU A 489 -2.42 32.52 -23.03
C GLU A 489 -3.10 32.49 -21.65
N ALA A 490 -4.34 31.95 -21.56
CA ALA A 490 -5.07 31.83 -20.32
C ALA A 490 -4.40 30.82 -19.37
N GLN A 491 -3.89 29.70 -19.87
CA GLN A 491 -3.14 28.71 -19.09
C GLN A 491 -1.82 29.31 -18.56
N GLN A 492 -1.10 30.05 -19.40
CA GLN A 492 0.15 30.68 -18.97
C GLN A 492 -0.12 31.76 -17.91
N ALA A 493 -1.14 32.58 -18.07
CA ALA A 493 -1.54 33.57 -17.09
C ALA A 493 -1.97 32.94 -15.75
N TRP A 494 -2.68 31.80 -15.83
CA TRP A 494 -3.06 31.03 -14.65
C TRP A 494 -1.85 30.41 -13.93
N GLU A 495 -0.90 29.83 -14.68
CA GLU A 495 0.35 29.32 -14.10
C GLU A 495 1.18 30.41 -13.42
N GLU A 496 1.26 31.61 -14.02
CA GLU A 496 1.96 32.75 -13.41
C GLU A 496 1.24 33.26 -12.17
N ALA A 497 -0.08 33.32 -12.17
CA ALA A 497 -0.91 33.69 -11.02
C ALA A 497 -0.82 32.64 -9.90
N SER A 498 -0.84 31.36 -10.24
CA SER A 498 -0.70 30.25 -9.30
C SER A 498 0.66 30.25 -8.60
N LYS A 499 1.75 30.61 -9.29
CA LYS A 499 3.09 30.76 -8.70
C LYS A 499 3.20 31.91 -7.69
N LEU A 500 2.34 32.92 -7.80
CA LEU A 500 2.32 34.07 -6.89
C LEU A 500 1.47 33.81 -5.62
N HIS A 501 0.54 32.88 -5.68
CA HIS A 501 -0.33 32.53 -4.54
C HIS A 501 0.16 31.27 -3.90
N LYS A 502 0.76 31.39 -2.69
CA LYS A 502 1.19 30.24 -1.90
C LYS A 502 0.12 29.89 -0.89
N ASP A 503 -0.31 28.64 -0.91
CA ASP A 503 -1.24 28.12 0.07
C ASP A 503 -0.53 27.79 1.39
N THR A 504 -1.19 28.01 2.51
CA THR A 504 -0.60 27.75 3.83
C THR A 504 -0.95 26.35 4.34
N VAL A 505 0.08 25.58 4.70
CA VAL A 505 -0.06 24.28 5.37
C VAL A 505 -0.17 24.49 6.87
N THR A 506 -1.30 24.09 7.44
CA THR A 506 -1.60 24.20 8.88
C THR A 506 -1.39 22.88 9.62
N GLU A 507 -1.42 22.92 10.96
CA GLU A 507 -1.40 21.72 11.81
C GLU A 507 -2.53 20.76 11.48
N GLU A 508 -3.73 21.26 11.12
CA GLU A 508 -4.90 20.45 10.78
C GLU A 508 -4.66 19.64 9.50
N ASN A 509 -4.03 20.25 8.51
CA ASN A 509 -3.70 19.57 7.25
C ASN A 509 -2.70 18.43 7.47
N VAL A 510 -1.67 18.68 8.28
CA VAL A 510 -0.70 17.65 8.67
C VAL A 510 -1.38 16.53 9.44
N ALA A 511 -2.28 16.86 10.35
CA ALA A 511 -3.03 15.86 11.12
C ALA A 511 -3.92 14.99 10.21
N GLU A 512 -4.52 15.57 9.15
CA GLU A 512 -5.23 14.80 8.12
C GLU A 512 -4.33 13.81 7.38
N VAL A 513 -3.17 14.28 6.97
CA VAL A 513 -2.20 13.43 6.26
C VAL A 513 -1.74 12.28 7.15
N VAL A 514 -1.32 12.56 8.38
CA VAL A 514 -0.94 11.51 9.33
C VAL A 514 -2.08 10.55 9.61
N SER A 515 -3.33 11.04 9.63
CA SER A 515 -4.52 10.19 9.76
C SER A 515 -4.67 9.24 8.57
N MET A 516 -4.43 9.71 7.35
CA MET A 516 -4.47 8.84 6.16
C MET A 516 -3.34 7.81 6.15
N MET A 517 -2.11 8.24 6.47
CA MET A 517 -0.94 7.37 6.50
C MET A 517 -1.06 6.24 7.53
N THR A 518 -1.65 6.54 8.69
CA THR A 518 -1.73 5.61 9.82
C THR A 518 -3.07 4.89 9.96
N GLY A 519 -4.11 5.39 9.29
CA GLY A 519 -5.49 4.96 9.51
C GLY A 519 -6.08 5.39 10.86
N ILE A 520 -5.39 6.27 11.61
CA ILE A 520 -5.82 6.79 12.91
C ILE A 520 -6.48 8.16 12.69
N PRO A 521 -7.71 8.40 13.11
CA PRO A 521 -8.39 9.69 12.94
C PRO A 521 -7.76 10.77 13.83
N VAL A 522 -6.62 11.32 13.43
CA VAL A 522 -5.85 12.32 14.21
C VAL A 522 -6.56 13.69 14.23
N ASN A 523 -7.29 14.06 13.16
CA ASN A 523 -7.97 15.35 13.01
C ASN A 523 -9.17 15.57 13.92
N ARG A 524 -9.72 14.51 14.50
CA ARG A 524 -10.95 14.61 15.32
C ARG A 524 -10.66 14.91 16.78
N ILE A 525 -9.40 15.09 17.17
CA ILE A 525 -8.96 15.05 18.58
C ILE A 525 -9.32 16.32 19.35
N ALA A 526 -9.43 17.51 18.75
CA ALA A 526 -9.50 18.72 19.57
C ALA A 526 -10.91 19.18 19.96
N THR A 527 -11.94 19.05 19.14
CA THR A 527 -13.28 19.60 19.49
C THR A 527 -14.45 18.63 19.28
N LYS A 528 -14.42 17.85 18.19
CA LYS A 528 -15.50 16.88 17.89
C LYS A 528 -15.35 15.59 18.71
N GLU A 529 -14.10 15.14 19.01
CA GLU A 529 -13.87 13.99 19.89
C GLU A 529 -14.27 14.26 21.33
N MET A 530 -14.02 15.43 21.85
CA MET A 530 -14.50 15.79 23.20
C MET A 530 -16.02 15.68 23.31
N LYS A 531 -16.76 16.11 22.28
CA LYS A 531 -18.22 15.94 22.21
C LYS A 531 -18.64 14.47 22.03
N LYS A 532 -17.94 13.71 21.15
CA LYS A 532 -18.16 12.26 21.01
C LYS A 532 -17.90 11.54 22.34
N LEU A 533 -16.79 11.84 23.01
CA LEU A 533 -16.43 11.26 24.31
C LEU A 533 -17.42 11.63 25.43
N SER A 534 -18.02 12.83 25.41
CA SER A 534 -19.06 13.22 26.39
C SER A 534 -20.35 12.43 26.16
N ASN A 535 -20.70 12.14 24.90
CA ASN A 535 -21.93 11.42 24.54
C ASN A 535 -21.72 9.89 24.46
N LEU A 536 -20.48 9.41 24.54
CA LEU A 536 -20.13 7.99 24.39
C LEU A 536 -20.91 7.07 25.34
N ASN A 537 -21.19 7.55 26.57
CA ASN A 537 -21.95 6.78 27.52
C ASN A 537 -23.43 6.56 27.09
N ALA A 538 -24.04 7.54 26.44
CA ALA A 538 -25.39 7.41 25.89
C ALA A 538 -25.40 6.49 24.65
N SER A 539 -24.51 6.77 23.67
CA SER A 539 -24.42 5.97 22.44
C SER A 539 -24.19 4.47 22.70
N ILE A 540 -23.26 4.15 23.63
CA ILE A 540 -23.01 2.75 23.99
C ILE A 540 -24.18 2.17 24.80
N GLY A 541 -24.80 2.98 25.70
CA GLY A 541 -25.92 2.54 26.51
C GLY A 541 -27.13 2.12 25.68
N ASP A 542 -27.40 2.79 24.57
CA ASP A 542 -28.48 2.47 23.64
C ASP A 542 -28.25 1.13 22.89
N LEU A 543 -27.00 0.73 22.70
CA LEU A 543 -26.64 -0.49 21.98
C LEU A 543 -26.29 -1.68 22.90
N VAL A 544 -25.96 -1.42 24.18
CA VAL A 544 -25.62 -2.44 25.18
C VAL A 544 -26.56 -2.35 26.37
N ILE A 545 -27.66 -3.04 26.26
CA ILE A 545 -28.77 -3.01 27.20
C ILE A 545 -28.43 -3.74 28.52
N GLY A 546 -28.90 -3.20 29.65
CA GLY A 546 -28.82 -3.82 30.97
C GLY A 546 -27.44 -3.77 31.62
N GLN A 547 -26.47 -3.05 31.03
CA GLN A 547 -25.09 -2.99 31.53
C GLN A 547 -24.60 -1.57 31.83
N GLU A 548 -25.48 -0.67 32.26
CA GLU A 548 -25.15 0.73 32.46
C GLU A 548 -23.92 0.99 33.36
N LYS A 549 -23.76 0.19 34.43
CA LYS A 549 -22.61 0.31 35.34
C LYS A 549 -21.30 -0.06 34.64
N ALA A 550 -21.30 -1.14 33.86
CA ALA A 550 -20.18 -1.60 33.10
C ALA A 550 -19.73 -0.59 32.02
N VAL A 551 -20.69 -0.09 31.25
CA VAL A 551 -20.47 0.96 30.24
C VAL A 551 -19.87 2.21 30.89
N LYS A 552 -20.45 2.68 32.00
CA LYS A 552 -19.96 3.88 32.70
C LYS A 552 -18.53 3.76 33.20
N GLN A 553 -18.12 2.58 33.70
CA GLN A 553 -16.76 2.31 34.17
C GLN A 553 -15.76 2.33 32.98
N VAL A 554 -16.09 1.64 31.88
CA VAL A 554 -15.25 1.61 30.68
C VAL A 554 -15.07 3.02 30.11
N VAL A 555 -16.17 3.74 29.91
CA VAL A 555 -16.14 5.10 29.33
C VAL A 555 -15.32 6.04 30.22
N LYS A 556 -15.47 5.98 31.54
CA LYS A 556 -14.69 6.78 32.48
C LYS A 556 -13.18 6.51 32.40
N ALA A 557 -12.79 5.25 32.25
CA ALA A 557 -11.37 4.89 32.11
C ALA A 557 -10.80 5.41 30.77
N ILE A 558 -11.56 5.30 29.68
CA ILE A 558 -11.19 5.82 28.37
C ILE A 558 -11.07 7.34 28.39
N GLN A 559 -12.05 8.04 28.98
CA GLN A 559 -12.02 9.49 29.15
C GLN A 559 -10.80 9.96 29.95
N ARG A 560 -10.42 9.26 31.03
CA ARG A 560 -9.23 9.55 31.82
C ARG A 560 -7.94 9.43 30.99
N ASN A 561 -7.84 8.43 30.12
CA ASN A 561 -6.70 8.27 29.23
C ASN A 561 -6.63 9.39 28.18
N ARG A 562 -7.78 9.68 27.53
CA ARG A 562 -7.86 10.72 26.51
C ARG A 562 -7.65 12.14 27.04
N ALA A 563 -7.96 12.37 28.31
CA ALA A 563 -7.64 13.61 29.00
C ALA A 563 -6.13 13.76 29.34
N GLY A 564 -5.28 12.80 28.98
CA GLY A 564 -3.84 12.83 29.24
C GLY A 564 -3.43 12.56 30.70
N LEU A 565 -4.35 12.04 31.51
CA LEU A 565 -4.10 11.76 32.93
C LEU A 565 -3.51 10.37 33.20
N LYS A 566 -3.34 9.56 32.16
CA LYS A 566 -2.73 8.22 32.22
C LYS A 566 -1.33 8.26 31.63
N ASP A 567 -0.47 7.32 32.06
CA ASP A 567 0.87 7.12 31.53
C ASP A 567 0.80 6.89 29.99
N PRO A 568 1.48 7.69 29.17
CA PRO A 568 1.46 7.59 27.71
C PRO A 568 2.07 6.28 27.19
N ASN A 569 2.85 5.56 28.00
CA ASN A 569 3.47 4.29 27.61
C ASN A 569 2.53 3.09 27.76
N LYS A 570 1.36 3.25 28.36
CA LYS A 570 0.40 2.15 28.56
C LYS A 570 -0.71 2.16 27.52
N PRO A 571 -1.37 1.02 27.26
CA PRO A 571 -2.55 0.93 26.42
C PRO A 571 -3.64 1.93 26.85
N ILE A 572 -4.52 2.35 25.93
CA ILE A 572 -5.66 3.27 26.21
C ILE A 572 -6.47 2.74 27.40
N GLY A 573 -6.76 1.44 27.42
CA GLY A 573 -7.49 0.79 28.50
C GLY A 573 -7.20 -0.71 28.51
N SER A 574 -7.17 -1.28 29.70
CA SER A 574 -7.01 -2.72 29.93
C SER A 574 -8.10 -3.19 30.93
N PHE A 575 -8.98 -4.07 30.47
CA PHE A 575 -10.16 -4.47 31.22
C PHE A 575 -10.33 -5.97 31.29
N ILE A 576 -10.80 -6.48 32.45
CA ILE A 576 -11.34 -7.83 32.56
C ILE A 576 -12.88 -7.72 32.68
N PHE A 577 -13.60 -8.32 31.73
CA PHE A 577 -15.05 -8.42 31.72
C PHE A 577 -15.49 -9.76 32.34
N LEU A 578 -16.13 -9.68 33.48
CA LEU A 578 -16.60 -10.84 34.24
C LEU A 578 -18.11 -10.96 34.13
N GLY A 579 -18.61 -12.15 34.00
CA GLY A 579 -20.05 -12.42 33.99
C GLY A 579 -20.42 -13.70 33.26
N GLN A 580 -21.71 -14.07 33.31
CA GLN A 580 -22.24 -15.25 32.65
C GLN A 580 -22.08 -15.15 31.11
N THR A 581 -22.23 -16.26 30.42
CA THR A 581 -22.27 -16.26 28.96
C THR A 581 -23.55 -15.57 28.48
N GLY A 582 -23.47 -14.78 27.40
CA GLY A 582 -24.64 -14.16 26.78
C GLY A 582 -25.12 -12.85 27.44
N VAL A 583 -24.39 -12.26 28.39
CA VAL A 583 -24.74 -10.99 29.04
C VAL A 583 -24.25 -9.73 28.30
N GLY A 584 -23.62 -9.88 27.13
CA GLY A 584 -23.21 -8.73 26.32
C GLY A 584 -21.71 -8.37 26.38
N LYS A 585 -20.81 -9.16 27.00
CA LYS A 585 -19.37 -8.87 27.08
C LYS A 585 -18.72 -8.63 25.72
N THR A 586 -18.92 -9.54 24.78
CA THR A 586 -18.37 -9.42 23.41
C THR A 586 -19.09 -8.31 22.62
N GLN A 587 -20.37 -8.04 22.91
CA GLN A 587 -21.12 -6.97 22.26
C GLN A 587 -20.56 -5.59 22.66
N LEU A 588 -20.24 -5.39 23.94
CA LEU A 588 -19.63 -4.14 24.39
C LEU A 588 -18.28 -3.90 23.70
N ALA A 589 -17.46 -4.93 23.50
CA ALA A 589 -16.20 -4.82 22.77
C ALA A 589 -16.41 -4.42 21.30
N LYS A 590 -17.44 -4.98 20.63
CA LYS A 590 -17.80 -4.62 19.24
C LYS A 590 -18.29 -3.19 19.14
N VAL A 591 -19.20 -2.77 20.04
CA VAL A 591 -19.73 -1.42 20.06
C VAL A 591 -18.63 -0.40 20.36
N LEU A 592 -17.71 -0.72 21.27
CA LEU A 592 -16.52 0.12 21.53
C LEU A 592 -15.64 0.28 20.28
N ALA A 593 -15.43 -0.79 19.52
CA ALA A 593 -14.65 -0.72 18.29
C ALA A 593 -15.34 0.16 17.23
N SER A 594 -16.65 0.05 17.08
CA SER A 594 -17.44 0.86 16.16
C SER A 594 -17.46 2.34 16.56
N GLU A 595 -17.73 2.64 17.85
CA GLU A 595 -17.88 4.02 18.33
C GLU A 595 -16.57 4.79 18.46
N LEU A 596 -15.49 4.13 18.86
CA LEU A 596 -14.18 4.76 19.06
C LEU A 596 -13.30 4.76 17.80
N PHE A 597 -13.44 3.73 16.97
CA PHE A 597 -12.56 3.51 15.82
C PHE A 597 -13.31 3.53 14.48
N ASP A 598 -14.57 3.98 14.48
CA ASP A 598 -15.48 4.15 13.34
C ASP A 598 -15.60 2.89 12.44
N SER A 599 -15.20 1.69 12.94
CA SER A 599 -15.27 0.43 12.20
C SER A 599 -15.33 -0.80 13.11
N GLU A 600 -16.30 -1.68 12.88
CA GLU A 600 -16.32 -3.00 13.53
C GLU A 600 -15.08 -3.85 13.17
N ASN A 601 -14.44 -3.60 12.02
CA ASN A 601 -13.22 -4.28 11.60
C ASN A 601 -11.99 -3.92 12.45
N SER A 602 -12.08 -2.90 13.31
CA SER A 602 -11.05 -2.53 14.28
C SER A 602 -11.06 -3.42 15.53
N LEU A 603 -11.91 -4.46 15.56
CA LEU A 603 -11.92 -5.48 16.61
C LEU A 603 -11.01 -6.66 16.22
N ILE A 604 -9.94 -6.86 16.98
CA ILE A 604 -9.07 -8.04 16.90
C ILE A 604 -9.54 -9.04 17.94
N ARG A 605 -10.27 -10.06 17.53
CA ARG A 605 -10.73 -11.13 18.43
C ARG A 605 -9.79 -12.34 18.38
N ILE A 606 -9.42 -12.84 19.56
CA ILE A 606 -8.62 -14.04 19.76
C ILE A 606 -9.28 -14.89 20.85
N ASP A 607 -9.58 -16.15 20.54
CA ASP A 607 -10.14 -17.10 21.49
C ASP A 607 -9.00 -17.82 22.23
N MET A 608 -8.90 -17.61 23.53
CA MET A 608 -7.83 -18.18 24.34
C MET A 608 -7.97 -19.70 24.55
N SER A 609 -9.12 -20.29 24.19
CA SER A 609 -9.26 -21.76 24.19
C SER A 609 -8.32 -22.45 23.18
N GLU A 610 -7.90 -21.74 22.14
CA GLU A 610 -6.92 -22.24 21.15
C GLU A 610 -5.46 -22.16 21.66
N TYR A 611 -5.22 -21.51 22.81
CA TYR A 611 -3.90 -21.20 23.36
C TYR A 611 -3.67 -21.78 24.76
N MET A 612 -4.20 -23.00 24.99
CA MET A 612 -4.05 -23.73 26.23
C MET A 612 -2.68 -24.37 26.37
N GLU A 613 -2.02 -24.69 25.26
CA GLU A 613 -0.74 -25.39 25.24
C GLU A 613 0.45 -24.42 25.17
N LYS A 614 1.59 -24.81 25.73
CA LYS A 614 2.81 -24.00 25.75
C LYS A 614 3.27 -23.58 24.36
N PHE A 615 3.18 -24.45 23.35
CA PHE A 615 3.58 -24.17 21.99
C PHE A 615 2.65 -23.20 21.26
N ALA A 616 1.43 -23.02 21.76
CA ALA A 616 0.46 -22.13 21.14
C ALA A 616 0.84 -20.64 21.27
N ILE A 617 1.73 -20.27 22.22
CA ILE A 617 2.20 -18.90 22.40
C ILE A 617 3.02 -18.43 21.20
N SER A 618 3.84 -19.32 20.61
CA SER A 618 4.58 -19.00 19.40
C SER A 618 3.67 -18.65 18.22
N ARG A 619 2.41 -19.10 18.21
CA ARG A 619 1.43 -18.64 17.22
C ARG A 619 0.94 -17.21 17.47
N LEU A 620 1.00 -16.70 18.72
CA LEU A 620 0.63 -15.32 19.05
C LEU A 620 1.74 -14.33 18.70
N ILE A 621 3.00 -14.67 19.03
CA ILE A 621 4.17 -13.77 18.94
C ILE A 621 5.02 -14.05 17.70
N GLY A 622 4.96 -15.28 17.18
CA GLY A 622 5.81 -15.82 16.12
C GLY A 622 6.71 -16.95 16.65
N ALA A 623 7.09 -17.86 15.75
CA ALA A 623 7.96 -18.98 16.09
C ALA A 623 9.43 -18.52 16.24
N PRO A 624 10.24 -19.14 17.13
CA PRO A 624 11.66 -18.87 17.22
C PRO A 624 12.40 -19.20 15.92
N PRO A 625 13.59 -18.62 15.68
CA PRO A 625 14.39 -18.92 14.50
C PRO A 625 14.64 -20.43 14.37
N GLY A 626 14.47 -20.97 13.16
CA GLY A 626 14.67 -22.39 12.86
C GLY A 626 13.44 -23.28 13.03
N TYR A 627 12.30 -22.75 13.48
CA TYR A 627 11.03 -23.49 13.53
C TYR A 627 10.13 -23.14 12.35
N VAL A 628 9.27 -24.09 11.95
CA VAL A 628 8.25 -23.89 10.88
C VAL A 628 7.32 -22.75 11.28
N GLY A 629 7.09 -21.79 10.37
CA GLY A 629 6.25 -20.62 10.61
C GLY A 629 7.00 -19.39 11.17
N TYR A 630 8.34 -19.39 11.21
CA TYR A 630 9.13 -18.24 11.64
C TYR A 630 8.89 -17.00 10.79
N GLU A 631 8.79 -17.17 9.46
CA GLU A 631 8.60 -16.07 8.51
C GLU A 631 7.15 -15.52 8.49
N GLU A 632 6.17 -16.30 8.96
CA GLU A 632 4.75 -15.89 8.97
C GLU A 632 4.43 -14.85 10.06
N GLY A 633 5.31 -14.71 11.09
CA GLY A 633 5.07 -13.83 12.23
C GLY A 633 3.96 -14.34 13.16
N GLY A 634 3.69 -13.61 14.24
CA GLY A 634 2.65 -13.98 15.22
C GLY A 634 1.27 -13.45 14.85
N GLN A 635 0.23 -14.22 15.10
CA GLN A 635 -1.15 -13.85 14.78
C GLN A 635 -1.61 -12.57 15.51
N LEU A 636 -1.23 -12.38 16.76
CA LEU A 636 -1.55 -11.17 17.51
C LEU A 636 -0.69 -10.00 17.04
N THR A 637 0.62 -10.21 16.97
CA THR A 637 1.59 -9.18 16.63
C THR A 637 1.39 -8.63 15.22
N GLU A 638 1.14 -9.50 14.23
CA GLU A 638 0.87 -9.07 12.85
C GLU A 638 -0.49 -8.34 12.70
N LYS A 639 -1.54 -8.80 13.41
CA LYS A 639 -2.84 -8.10 13.38
C LYS A 639 -2.74 -6.71 14.00
N VAL A 640 -2.03 -6.56 15.12
CA VAL A 640 -1.83 -5.25 15.78
C VAL A 640 -0.91 -4.36 14.96
N ARG A 641 0.15 -4.90 14.34
CA ARG A 641 1.02 -4.15 13.45
C ARG A 641 0.26 -3.53 12.27
N ARG A 642 -0.67 -4.31 11.70
CA ARG A 642 -1.53 -3.82 10.59
C ARG A 642 -2.63 -2.86 11.05
N LYS A 643 -3.08 -2.97 12.31
CA LYS A 643 -4.13 -2.14 12.89
C LYS A 643 -3.70 -1.69 14.29
N PRO A 644 -2.80 -0.70 14.39
CA PRO A 644 -2.27 -0.25 15.67
C PRO A 644 -3.31 0.49 16.52
N TYR A 645 -4.47 0.81 15.94
CA TYR A 645 -5.59 1.48 16.58
C TYR A 645 -6.80 0.54 16.57
N ALA A 646 -6.93 -0.27 17.62
CA ALA A 646 -7.89 -1.37 17.65
C ALA A 646 -8.33 -1.75 19.07
N VAL A 647 -9.47 -2.42 19.16
CA VAL A 647 -9.89 -3.15 20.36
C VAL A 647 -9.41 -4.59 20.25
N ILE A 648 -8.61 -5.04 21.19
CA ILE A 648 -8.13 -6.42 21.28
C ILE A 648 -9.02 -7.14 22.28
N LEU A 649 -9.75 -8.13 21.82
CA LEU A 649 -10.61 -8.98 22.63
C LEU A 649 -9.98 -10.36 22.80
N LEU A 650 -9.52 -10.66 24.01
CA LEU A 650 -9.03 -11.96 24.40
C LEU A 650 -10.18 -12.71 25.11
N ASP A 651 -10.84 -13.61 24.38
CA ASP A 651 -12.03 -14.30 24.86
C ASP A 651 -11.61 -15.52 25.71
N GLU A 652 -12.31 -15.76 26.82
CA GLU A 652 -12.09 -16.88 27.75
C GLU A 652 -10.63 -16.95 28.29
N ILE A 653 -10.13 -15.81 28.78
CA ILE A 653 -8.71 -15.64 29.20
C ILE A 653 -8.27 -16.65 30.27
N GLU A 654 -9.20 -17.18 31.10
CA GLU A 654 -8.93 -18.21 32.12
C GLU A 654 -8.45 -19.56 31.55
N LYS A 655 -8.64 -19.77 30.23
CA LYS A 655 -8.20 -20.98 29.53
C LYS A 655 -6.78 -20.88 28.99
N ALA A 656 -6.24 -19.67 28.91
CA ALA A 656 -4.91 -19.43 28.36
C ALA A 656 -3.80 -20.08 29.21
N HIS A 657 -2.72 -20.52 28.54
CA HIS A 657 -1.52 -20.99 29.23
C HIS A 657 -0.91 -19.87 30.11
N PRO A 658 -0.33 -20.16 31.26
CA PRO A 658 0.30 -19.15 32.15
C PRO A 658 1.28 -18.20 31.47
N ASP A 659 2.05 -18.68 30.50
CA ASP A 659 3.02 -17.86 29.77
C ASP A 659 2.36 -16.74 28.94
N VAL A 660 1.08 -16.86 28.54
CA VAL A 660 0.32 -15.79 27.91
C VAL A 660 0.18 -14.59 28.84
N PHE A 661 -0.01 -14.83 30.13
CA PHE A 661 -0.07 -13.75 31.13
C PHE A 661 1.27 -13.03 31.24
N ASN A 662 2.40 -13.79 31.22
CA ASN A 662 3.74 -13.20 31.25
C ASN A 662 4.00 -12.29 30.05
N MET A 663 3.55 -12.71 28.85
CA MET A 663 3.59 -11.90 27.65
C MET A 663 2.74 -10.63 27.81
N LEU A 664 1.51 -10.74 28.31
CA LEU A 664 0.61 -9.61 28.52
C LEU A 664 1.13 -8.63 29.57
N LEU A 665 1.92 -9.07 30.57
CA LEU A 665 2.56 -8.17 31.53
C LEU A 665 3.43 -7.11 30.82
N GLN A 666 4.21 -7.50 29.80
CA GLN A 666 5.02 -6.58 29.03
C GLN A 666 4.15 -5.55 28.30
N VAL A 667 3.06 -6.01 27.68
CA VAL A 667 2.12 -5.12 26.99
C VAL A 667 1.46 -4.12 27.94
N LEU A 668 1.06 -4.57 29.14
CA LEU A 668 0.36 -3.74 30.11
C LEU A 668 1.27 -2.73 30.82
N ASP A 669 2.57 -2.99 30.93
CA ASP A 669 3.54 -2.08 31.55
C ASP A 669 4.19 -1.14 30.56
N ASP A 670 4.79 -1.69 29.51
CA ASP A 670 5.63 -0.98 28.55
C ASP A 670 4.85 -0.52 27.32
N GLY A 671 3.64 -1.05 27.08
CA GLY A 671 2.80 -0.74 25.92
C GLY A 671 3.33 -1.29 24.61
N PHE A 672 4.30 -2.18 24.61
CA PHE A 672 4.82 -2.85 23.42
C PHE A 672 5.09 -4.33 23.66
N LEU A 673 5.16 -5.08 22.58
CA LEU A 673 5.52 -6.50 22.58
C LEU A 673 6.58 -6.75 21.51
N THR A 674 7.66 -7.43 21.88
CA THR A 674 8.69 -7.83 20.92
C THR A 674 8.29 -9.15 20.26
N ASP A 675 8.21 -9.17 18.93
CA ASP A 675 7.90 -10.38 18.17
C ASP A 675 9.13 -11.29 18.01
N SER A 676 8.95 -12.46 17.38
CA SER A 676 10.03 -13.42 17.12
C SER A 676 11.11 -12.89 16.18
N LEU A 677 10.81 -11.88 15.38
CA LEU A 677 11.74 -11.19 14.47
C LEU A 677 12.50 -10.05 15.15
N GLY A 678 12.27 -9.82 16.46
CA GLY A 678 12.90 -8.72 17.21
C GLY A 678 12.21 -7.36 17.02
N ARG A 679 11.09 -7.28 16.29
CA ARG A 679 10.37 -6.02 16.04
C ARG A 679 9.52 -5.66 17.27
N LYS A 680 9.53 -4.39 17.65
CA LYS A 680 8.68 -3.86 18.73
C LYS A 680 7.31 -3.47 18.16
N ILE A 681 6.28 -4.20 18.57
CA ILE A 681 4.89 -3.96 18.15
C ILE A 681 4.20 -3.09 19.20
N ASP A 682 3.64 -1.97 18.80
CA ASP A 682 3.05 -0.95 19.67
C ASP A 682 1.59 -1.25 20.01
N PHE A 683 1.28 -1.31 21.31
CA PHE A 683 -0.06 -1.51 21.86
C PHE A 683 -0.60 -0.25 22.57
N ARG A 684 0.14 0.85 22.63
CA ARG A 684 -0.24 2.08 23.37
C ARG A 684 -1.55 2.69 22.86
N ASN A 685 -1.86 2.48 21.59
CA ASN A 685 -3.09 2.99 20.98
C ASN A 685 -4.20 1.93 20.91
N THR A 686 -4.10 0.83 21.66
CA THR A 686 -5.10 -0.24 21.70
C THR A 686 -5.89 -0.22 23.02
N ILE A 687 -7.09 -0.82 22.96
CA ILE A 687 -7.88 -1.16 24.16
C ILE A 687 -7.87 -2.67 24.29
N ILE A 688 -7.40 -3.17 25.42
CA ILE A 688 -7.31 -4.61 25.70
C ILE A 688 -8.47 -5.03 26.58
N ILE A 689 -9.31 -5.93 26.08
CA ILE A 689 -10.47 -6.48 26.78
C ILE A 689 -10.27 -7.99 26.91
N MET A 690 -10.32 -8.47 28.12
CA MET A 690 -10.22 -9.89 28.45
C MET A 690 -11.57 -10.34 28.98
N THR A 691 -12.21 -11.34 28.39
CA THR A 691 -13.46 -11.88 28.94
C THR A 691 -13.20 -13.11 29.80
N SER A 692 -13.96 -13.27 30.87
CA SER A 692 -13.88 -14.43 31.72
C SER A 692 -15.22 -14.81 32.34
N ASN A 693 -15.39 -16.10 32.56
CA ASN A 693 -16.55 -16.66 33.25
C ASN A 693 -16.23 -17.06 34.70
N VAL A 694 -15.02 -16.73 35.20
CA VAL A 694 -14.56 -17.02 36.55
C VAL A 694 -15.46 -16.31 37.57
N GLY A 695 -15.89 -17.03 38.58
CA GLY A 695 -16.76 -16.50 39.66
C GLY A 695 -18.25 -16.55 39.35
N ALA A 696 -18.69 -16.62 38.07
CA ALA A 696 -20.09 -16.65 37.71
C ALA A 696 -20.87 -17.85 38.27
N ARG A 697 -20.22 -19.04 38.33
CA ARG A 697 -20.83 -20.24 38.94
C ARG A 697 -20.97 -20.12 40.45
N LYS A 698 -19.99 -19.55 41.16
CA LYS A 698 -20.03 -19.37 42.61
C LYS A 698 -21.10 -18.33 43.02
N LEU A 699 -21.35 -17.31 42.23
CA LEU A 699 -22.42 -16.37 42.43
C LEU A 699 -23.83 -17.03 42.37
N LYS A 700 -24.01 -18.03 41.50
CA LYS A 700 -25.25 -18.83 41.44
C LYS A 700 -25.46 -19.65 42.73
N ASP A 701 -24.41 -20.30 43.19
CA ASP A 701 -24.48 -21.11 44.41
C ASP A 701 -24.82 -20.27 45.65
N PHE A 702 -24.37 -19.02 45.73
CA PHE A 702 -24.69 -18.08 46.80
C PHE A 702 -26.12 -17.54 46.68
N GLY A 703 -26.70 -17.36 45.48
CA GLY A 703 -28.09 -16.85 45.27
C GLY A 703 -29.16 -17.92 45.50
N SER A 704 -28.81 -19.22 45.52
CA SER A 704 -29.78 -20.32 45.69
C SER A 704 -29.95 -20.76 47.14
N GLY A 705 -29.32 -20.10 48.12
CA GLY A 705 -29.51 -20.39 49.54
C GLY A 705 -30.94 -20.13 50.04
N VAL A 706 -31.60 -21.20 50.51
CA VAL A 706 -32.96 -21.22 51.06
C VAL A 706 -33.06 -20.25 52.23
N GLY A 707 -33.77 -19.14 52.09
CA GLY A 707 -34.09 -18.18 53.15
C GLY A 707 -34.74 -16.89 52.65
N PHE A 708 -35.80 -16.48 53.35
CA PHE A 708 -36.63 -15.29 53.05
C PHE A 708 -35.79 -14.00 52.85
N GLY A 709 -35.94 -13.36 51.66
CA GLY A 709 -35.21 -12.15 51.31
C GLY A 709 -35.82 -10.88 51.91
N THR A 710 -35.12 -10.21 52.82
CA THR A 710 -35.40 -8.87 53.29
C THR A 710 -34.57 -7.85 52.46
N ALA A 711 -35.12 -6.61 52.27
CA ALA A 711 -34.47 -5.56 51.45
C ALA A 711 -33.05 -5.19 51.91
N ALA A 712 -32.74 -5.37 53.19
CA ALA A 712 -31.39 -5.22 53.76
C ALA A 712 -30.39 -6.27 53.26
N ARG A 713 -30.86 -7.44 52.85
CA ARG A 713 -30.04 -8.53 52.30
C ARG A 713 -29.63 -8.25 50.86
N LYS A 714 -30.47 -7.56 50.06
CA LYS A 714 -30.11 -7.14 48.67
C LYS A 714 -28.94 -6.13 48.63
N LEU A 715 -28.82 -5.28 49.61
CA LEU A 715 -27.69 -4.33 49.74
C LEU A 715 -26.39 -5.03 50.22
N ALA A 716 -26.52 -6.01 51.13
CA ALA A 716 -25.38 -6.82 51.60
C ALA A 716 -24.96 -7.89 50.57
N GLU A 717 -25.82 -8.30 49.63
CA GLU A 717 -25.50 -9.24 48.53
C GLU A 717 -24.59 -8.59 47.52
N GLY A 718 -24.63 -7.26 47.28
CA GLY A 718 -23.72 -6.57 46.36
C GLY A 718 -22.29 -6.53 46.84
N ASP A 719 -22.01 -6.30 48.12
CA ASP A 719 -20.67 -6.25 48.70
C ASP A 719 -20.09 -7.67 48.86
N ASN A 720 -20.93 -8.64 49.24
CA ASN A 720 -20.54 -10.05 49.33
C ASN A 720 -20.26 -10.67 47.93
N ALA A 721 -21.02 -10.32 46.89
CA ALA A 721 -20.79 -10.75 45.53
C ALA A 721 -19.42 -10.25 45.00
N SER A 722 -19.10 -8.99 45.28
CA SER A 722 -17.83 -8.37 44.88
C SER A 722 -16.62 -9.09 45.55
N SER A 723 -16.75 -9.40 46.87
CA SER A 723 -15.69 -10.11 47.60
C SER A 723 -15.47 -11.54 47.11
N VAL A 724 -16.55 -12.27 46.75
CA VAL A 724 -16.46 -13.64 46.19
C VAL A 724 -15.81 -13.63 44.81
N ILE A 725 -16.15 -12.64 43.96
CA ILE A 725 -15.51 -12.47 42.66
C ILE A 725 -14.04 -12.16 42.82
N GLN A 726 -13.66 -11.22 43.70
CA GLN A 726 -12.26 -10.90 43.96
C GLN A 726 -11.46 -12.09 44.47
N ALA A 727 -12.04 -12.89 45.35
CA ALA A 727 -11.41 -14.13 45.84
C ALA A 727 -11.23 -15.17 44.71
N ALA A 728 -12.20 -15.28 43.82
CA ALA A 728 -12.08 -16.17 42.65
C ALA A 728 -11.02 -15.69 41.67
N LEU A 729 -10.92 -14.38 41.40
CA LEU A 729 -9.89 -13.79 40.57
C LEU A 729 -8.49 -14.00 41.11
N LYS A 730 -8.28 -13.73 42.44
CA LYS A 730 -6.98 -13.95 43.11
C LYS A 730 -6.53 -15.40 43.08
N LYS A 731 -7.47 -16.34 42.98
CA LYS A 731 -7.14 -17.78 42.85
C LYS A 731 -6.76 -18.17 41.41
N THR A 732 -7.31 -17.47 40.39
CA THR A 732 -7.13 -17.82 38.98
C THR A 732 -5.96 -17.07 38.37
N PHE A 733 -5.78 -15.79 38.72
CA PHE A 733 -4.77 -14.91 38.15
C PHE A 733 -3.74 -14.48 39.18
N ALA A 734 -2.49 -14.33 38.78
CA ALA A 734 -1.43 -13.83 39.60
C ALA A 734 -1.74 -12.39 40.09
N PRO A 735 -1.44 -12.05 41.37
CA PRO A 735 -1.67 -10.68 41.87
C PRO A 735 -0.96 -9.60 41.05
N GLU A 736 0.22 -9.95 40.53
CA GLU A 736 1.02 -9.07 39.69
C GLU A 736 0.25 -8.69 38.40
N PHE A 737 -0.41 -9.63 37.74
CA PHE A 737 -1.23 -9.39 36.56
C PHE A 737 -2.47 -8.53 36.88
N LEU A 738 -3.18 -8.83 37.98
CA LEU A 738 -4.37 -8.07 38.37
C LEU A 738 -4.05 -6.62 38.73
N ASN A 739 -2.87 -6.32 39.28
CA ASN A 739 -2.45 -4.97 39.65
C ASN A 739 -2.13 -4.08 38.41
N ARG A 740 -1.88 -4.69 37.24
CA ARG A 740 -1.58 -3.94 36.00
C ARG A 740 -2.80 -3.67 35.14
N ILE A 741 -3.93 -4.24 35.48
CA ILE A 741 -5.21 -4.04 34.79
C ILE A 741 -5.87 -2.78 35.32
N ASP A 742 -6.41 -1.94 34.44
CA ASP A 742 -7.03 -0.67 34.80
C ASP A 742 -8.31 -0.87 35.62
N ASP A 743 -9.17 -1.83 35.20
CA ASP A 743 -10.39 -2.11 35.94
C ASP A 743 -10.95 -3.52 35.66
N VAL A 744 -11.65 -4.06 36.66
CA VAL A 744 -12.36 -5.33 36.60
C VAL A 744 -13.85 -5.06 36.59
N ILE A 745 -14.50 -5.34 35.48
CA ILE A 745 -15.87 -4.95 35.19
C ILE A 745 -16.78 -6.17 35.28
N VAL A 746 -17.76 -6.09 36.19
CA VAL A 746 -18.72 -7.15 36.40
C VAL A 746 -20.01 -6.87 35.64
N PHE A 747 -20.39 -7.79 34.77
CA PHE A 747 -21.62 -7.74 34.01
C PHE A 747 -22.80 -8.34 34.82
N ASN A 748 -23.90 -7.64 34.83
CA ASN A 748 -25.14 -8.11 35.47
C ASN A 748 -25.80 -9.20 34.61
N SER A 749 -26.61 -10.06 35.25
CA SER A 749 -27.52 -10.94 34.50
C SER A 749 -28.65 -10.11 33.87
N LEU A 750 -29.07 -10.49 32.69
CA LEU A 750 -30.16 -9.80 31.99
C LEU A 750 -31.50 -10.15 32.56
N GLU A 751 -32.39 -9.17 32.70
CA GLU A 751 -33.78 -9.34 33.08
C GLU A 751 -34.65 -9.48 31.84
N LYS A 752 -35.93 -9.94 32.00
CA LYS A 752 -36.84 -10.08 30.86
C LYS A 752 -37.07 -8.78 30.08
N GLU A 753 -37.14 -7.67 30.77
CA GLU A 753 -37.32 -6.33 30.20
C GLU A 753 -36.10 -5.93 29.32
N ASP A 754 -34.90 -6.32 29.71
CA ASP A 754 -33.70 -6.10 28.92
C ASP A 754 -33.73 -6.90 27.61
N ILE A 755 -34.25 -8.14 27.67
CA ILE A 755 -34.37 -9.00 26.50
C ILE A 755 -35.35 -8.42 25.48
N HIS A 756 -36.43 -7.79 25.90
CA HIS A 756 -37.33 -7.08 24.98
C HIS A 756 -36.63 -5.98 24.21
N LYS A 757 -35.81 -5.17 24.87
CA LYS A 757 -35.04 -4.13 24.20
C LYS A 757 -33.97 -4.71 23.27
N ILE A 758 -33.34 -5.81 23.66
CA ILE A 758 -32.33 -6.49 22.82
C ILE A 758 -32.95 -7.08 21.55
N ILE A 759 -34.17 -7.65 21.68
CA ILE A 759 -34.92 -8.12 20.51
C ILE A 759 -35.21 -7.00 19.53
N ASP A 760 -35.66 -5.84 20.01
CA ASP A 760 -35.95 -4.72 19.11
C ASP A 760 -34.69 -4.27 18.32
N ILE A 761 -33.51 -4.28 18.94
CA ILE A 761 -32.23 -3.96 18.27
C ILE A 761 -31.87 -5.02 17.19
N GLU A 762 -32.03 -6.30 17.51
CA GLU A 762 -31.70 -7.38 16.53
C GLU A 762 -32.77 -7.46 15.41
N LEU A 763 -34.04 -7.18 15.72
CA LEU A 763 -35.11 -7.10 14.72
C LEU A 763 -34.95 -5.88 13.80
N ALA A 764 -34.47 -4.73 14.30
CA ALA A 764 -34.18 -3.58 13.45
C ALA A 764 -33.16 -3.89 12.35
N LYS A 765 -32.16 -4.72 12.65
CA LYS A 765 -31.19 -5.18 11.65
C LYS A 765 -31.81 -6.13 10.61
N LEU A 766 -32.75 -6.97 11.05
CA LEU A 766 -33.48 -7.83 10.17
C LEU A 766 -34.43 -7.03 9.27
N PHE A 767 -35.16 -6.07 9.83
CA PHE A 767 -36.06 -5.19 9.07
C PHE A 767 -35.31 -4.40 8.00
N ALA A 768 -34.12 -3.87 8.32
CA ALA A 768 -33.29 -3.19 7.33
C ALA A 768 -32.93 -4.12 6.15
N ARG A 769 -32.50 -5.37 6.43
CA ARG A 769 -32.19 -6.36 5.38
C ARG A 769 -33.41 -6.75 4.51
N ILE A 770 -34.58 -6.86 5.13
CA ILE A 770 -35.83 -7.18 4.43
C ILE A 770 -36.27 -6.00 3.56
N LYS A 771 -36.08 -4.77 4.06
CA LYS A 771 -36.36 -3.55 3.30
C LYS A 771 -35.44 -3.40 2.10
N ASP A 772 -34.17 -3.80 2.22
CA ASP A 772 -33.22 -3.81 1.09
C ASP A 772 -33.63 -4.86 0.00
N LEU A 773 -34.43 -5.88 0.39
CA LEU A 773 -35.02 -6.85 -0.54
C LEU A 773 -36.34 -6.35 -1.15
N GLY A 774 -36.81 -5.16 -0.80
CA GLY A 774 -38.02 -4.54 -1.33
C GLY A 774 -39.33 -4.91 -0.54
N TYR A 775 -39.23 -5.51 0.65
CA TYR A 775 -40.40 -5.90 1.46
C TYR A 775 -40.42 -5.14 2.78
N GLU A 776 -41.56 -4.95 3.36
CA GLU A 776 -41.75 -4.38 4.68
C GLU A 776 -42.22 -5.44 5.68
N LEU A 777 -41.52 -5.59 6.83
CA LEU A 777 -41.87 -6.58 7.85
C LEU A 777 -42.39 -5.86 9.10
N THR A 778 -43.53 -6.30 9.61
CA THR A 778 -44.10 -5.87 10.89
C THR A 778 -44.42 -7.08 11.77
N LEU A 779 -44.15 -6.97 13.08
CA LEU A 779 -44.43 -8.00 14.06
C LEU A 779 -45.43 -7.52 15.09
N SER A 780 -46.39 -8.41 15.48
CA SER A 780 -47.25 -8.14 16.63
C SER A 780 -46.48 -8.23 17.97
N ASP A 781 -46.95 -7.54 19.01
CA ASP A 781 -46.34 -7.62 20.34
C ASP A 781 -46.43 -9.04 20.92
N GLU A 782 -47.46 -9.80 20.58
CA GLU A 782 -47.61 -11.20 20.99
C GLU A 782 -46.55 -12.09 20.34
N ALA A 783 -46.24 -11.84 19.07
CA ALA A 783 -45.15 -12.54 18.36
C ALA A 783 -43.77 -12.21 18.95
N LYS A 784 -43.53 -10.93 19.32
CA LYS A 784 -42.30 -10.55 20.02
C LYS A 784 -42.16 -11.25 21.36
N ASN A 785 -43.25 -11.28 22.17
CA ASN A 785 -43.26 -11.96 23.47
C ASN A 785 -42.99 -13.46 23.34
N TYR A 786 -43.52 -14.11 22.32
CA TYR A 786 -43.28 -15.51 22.03
C TYR A 786 -41.79 -15.78 21.74
N ILE A 787 -41.15 -14.91 20.95
CA ILE A 787 -39.72 -15.02 20.62
C ILE A 787 -38.86 -14.78 21.87
N VAL A 788 -39.25 -13.82 22.75
CA VAL A 788 -38.57 -13.62 24.04
C VAL A 788 -38.62 -14.87 24.89
N ASP A 789 -39.77 -15.48 25.04
CA ASP A 789 -39.94 -16.66 25.91
C ASP A 789 -39.19 -17.89 25.34
N LYS A 790 -39.11 -18.06 24.04
CA LYS A 790 -38.33 -19.17 23.40
C LYS A 790 -36.82 -18.83 23.30
N GLY A 791 -36.45 -17.55 23.23
CA GLY A 791 -35.08 -17.05 23.07
C GLY A 791 -34.37 -16.68 24.37
N PHE A 792 -35.03 -16.68 25.49
CA PHE A 792 -34.42 -16.36 26.78
C PHE A 792 -34.14 -17.61 27.61
N ASP A 793 -32.91 -17.76 28.05
CA ASP A 793 -32.47 -18.77 29.00
C ASP A 793 -31.69 -18.10 30.14
N LYS A 794 -32.10 -18.38 31.40
CA LYS A 794 -31.41 -17.86 32.58
C LYS A 794 -29.92 -18.25 32.68
N GLU A 795 -29.53 -19.34 32.02
CA GLU A 795 -28.13 -19.81 32.03
C GLU A 795 -27.27 -19.22 30.87
N TYR A 796 -27.91 -19.08 29.71
CA TYR A 796 -27.22 -18.67 28.48
C TYR A 796 -27.52 -17.23 28.07
N GLY A 797 -28.34 -16.50 28.86
CA GLY A 797 -28.70 -15.10 28.62
C GLY A 797 -29.39 -14.87 27.27
N ALA A 798 -28.95 -13.87 26.52
CA ALA A 798 -29.48 -13.52 25.22
C ALA A 798 -28.87 -14.33 24.04
N ARG A 799 -27.98 -15.29 24.31
CA ARG A 799 -27.31 -16.08 23.23
C ARG A 799 -28.27 -16.95 22.41
N PRO A 800 -29.30 -17.59 23.01
CA PRO A 800 -30.30 -18.35 22.24
C PRO A 800 -31.22 -17.49 21.39
N LEU A 801 -31.30 -16.17 21.67
CA LEU A 801 -32.23 -15.24 21.03
C LEU A 801 -31.98 -15.14 19.50
N LYS A 802 -30.74 -15.06 19.07
CA LYS A 802 -30.40 -15.07 17.63
C LYS A 802 -30.87 -16.32 16.92
N ARG A 803 -30.75 -17.47 17.57
CA ARG A 803 -31.25 -18.74 17.03
C ARG A 803 -32.77 -18.79 16.99
N ALA A 804 -33.43 -18.17 18.00
CA ALA A 804 -34.87 -18.08 18.01
C ALA A 804 -35.37 -17.17 16.88
N ILE A 805 -34.77 -16.01 16.69
CA ILE A 805 -35.06 -15.12 15.55
C ILE A 805 -34.85 -15.86 14.22
N GLN A 806 -33.73 -16.52 14.03
CA GLN A 806 -33.45 -17.31 12.82
C GLN A 806 -34.53 -18.36 12.59
N LYS A 807 -34.75 -19.23 13.58
CA LYS A 807 -35.66 -20.37 13.46
C LYS A 807 -37.14 -20.00 13.27
N TYR A 808 -37.59 -18.98 14.02
CA TYR A 808 -39.04 -18.65 14.07
C TYR A 808 -39.40 -17.49 13.14
N ILE A 809 -38.47 -16.61 12.78
CA ILE A 809 -38.73 -15.49 11.86
C ILE A 809 -38.08 -15.75 10.50
N GLU A 810 -36.74 -15.88 10.43
CA GLU A 810 -36.02 -15.90 9.17
C GLU A 810 -36.36 -17.16 8.34
N ASP A 811 -36.39 -18.34 8.96
CA ASP A 811 -36.77 -19.61 8.28
C ASP A 811 -38.22 -19.55 7.78
N THR A 812 -39.16 -19.04 8.62
CA THR A 812 -40.58 -18.93 8.23
C THR A 812 -40.77 -17.90 7.11
N LEU A 813 -40.08 -16.77 7.18
CA LEU A 813 -40.10 -15.77 6.12
C LEU A 813 -39.47 -16.29 4.82
N ALA A 814 -38.37 -17.04 4.90
CA ALA A 814 -37.73 -17.62 3.73
C ALA A 814 -38.66 -18.61 3.02
N GLU A 815 -39.39 -19.44 3.78
CA GLU A 815 -40.41 -20.34 3.22
C GLU A 815 -41.51 -19.58 2.50
N GLU A 816 -42.01 -18.47 3.09
CA GLU A 816 -43.07 -17.67 2.48
C GLU A 816 -42.59 -16.90 1.26
N ILE A 817 -41.37 -16.30 1.30
CA ILE A 817 -40.77 -15.61 0.16
C ILE A 817 -40.57 -16.53 -1.05
N VAL A 818 -40.19 -17.79 -0.78
CA VAL A 818 -39.99 -18.79 -1.84
C VAL A 818 -41.31 -19.36 -2.38
N ASN A 819 -42.30 -19.60 -1.51
CA ASN A 819 -43.55 -20.23 -1.87
C ASN A 819 -44.63 -19.26 -2.35
N SER A 820 -44.61 -18.02 -1.87
CA SER A 820 -45.60 -17.00 -2.21
C SER A 820 -45.02 -16.11 -3.33
N GLN A 821 -45.85 -15.71 -4.29
CA GLN A 821 -45.46 -14.70 -5.32
C GLN A 821 -45.56 -13.30 -4.69
N LEU A 822 -44.57 -12.98 -3.84
CA LEU A 822 -44.42 -11.65 -3.27
C LEU A 822 -43.99 -10.65 -4.34
N GLN A 823 -44.57 -9.46 -4.33
CA GLN A 823 -44.20 -8.35 -5.18
C GLN A 823 -43.45 -7.29 -4.38
N GLU A 824 -42.56 -6.52 -5.04
CA GLU A 824 -41.87 -5.39 -4.41
C GLU A 824 -42.91 -4.42 -3.85
N GLY A 825 -42.83 -4.09 -2.55
CA GLY A 825 -43.75 -3.21 -1.83
C GLY A 825 -44.75 -3.94 -0.97
N ASP A 826 -44.81 -5.27 -0.98
CA ASP A 826 -45.71 -6.03 -0.10
C ASP A 826 -45.28 -5.91 1.37
N THR A 827 -46.27 -5.71 2.28
CA THR A 827 -46.05 -5.69 3.73
C THR A 827 -46.31 -7.07 4.30
N ILE A 828 -45.31 -7.63 4.98
CA ILE A 828 -45.41 -8.93 5.65
C ILE A 828 -45.75 -8.70 7.13
N PHE A 829 -46.88 -9.14 7.58
CA PHE A 829 -47.31 -9.07 8.99
C PHE A 829 -47.14 -10.43 9.64
N MET A 830 -46.38 -10.53 10.73
CA MET A 830 -46.23 -11.75 11.52
C MET A 830 -46.97 -11.64 12.85
N ASP A 831 -47.83 -12.61 13.12
CA ASP A 831 -48.63 -12.69 14.32
C ASP A 831 -48.47 -14.05 15.01
N PHE A 832 -48.79 -14.10 16.31
CA PHE A 832 -48.72 -15.34 17.09
C PHE A 832 -50.06 -16.09 17.08
N ASP A 833 -50.05 -17.32 16.60
CA ASP A 833 -51.20 -18.19 16.66
C ASP A 833 -51.15 -19.03 17.96
N LYS A 834 -52.04 -18.69 18.88
CA LYS A 834 -52.15 -19.31 20.20
C LYS A 834 -52.62 -20.77 20.17
N GLU A 835 -53.37 -21.17 19.13
CA GLU A 835 -53.90 -22.52 19.00
C GLU A 835 -52.83 -23.51 18.56
N ASN A 836 -51.90 -23.09 17.70
CA ASN A 836 -50.87 -23.92 17.10
C ASN A 836 -49.46 -23.72 17.70
N ASP A 837 -49.27 -22.82 18.66
CA ASP A 837 -47.97 -22.40 19.25
C ASP A 837 -46.91 -22.09 18.16
N LYS A 838 -47.31 -21.35 17.11
CA LYS A 838 -46.50 -21.01 15.96
C LYS A 838 -46.74 -19.56 15.53
N LEU A 839 -45.72 -18.98 14.85
CA LEU A 839 -45.89 -17.70 14.18
C LEU A 839 -46.58 -17.92 12.82
N ARG A 840 -47.57 -17.07 12.52
CA ARG A 840 -48.31 -17.07 11.26
C ARG A 840 -47.99 -15.81 10.48
N VAL A 841 -47.68 -15.96 9.22
CA VAL A 841 -47.39 -14.88 8.28
C VAL A 841 -48.68 -14.49 7.55
N LYS A 842 -48.96 -13.19 7.46
CA LYS A 842 -50.02 -12.60 6.65
C LYS A 842 -49.39 -11.59 5.71
N ILE A 843 -49.67 -11.71 4.42
CA ILE A 843 -49.21 -10.76 3.41
C ILE A 843 -50.30 -9.72 3.19
N VAL A 844 -49.97 -8.46 3.38
CA VAL A 844 -50.88 -7.32 3.15
C VAL A 844 -50.39 -6.62 1.88
N ARG A 845 -51.20 -6.62 0.84
CA ARG A 845 -50.93 -5.91 -0.40
C ARG A 845 -51.46 -4.48 -0.36
N PRO A 846 -50.72 -3.47 -0.80
CA PRO A 846 -51.15 -2.07 -0.70
C PRO A 846 -52.43 -1.73 -1.47
N ASP A 847 -52.87 -2.58 -2.41
CA ASP A 847 -54.07 -2.34 -3.24
C ASP A 847 -55.42 -2.87 -2.61
N THR A 848 -55.42 -3.43 -1.39
CA THR A 848 -56.64 -4.08 -0.81
C THR A 848 -57.36 -3.25 0.22
N GLU A 849 -56.97 -2.02 0.53
CA GLU A 849 -57.69 -1.13 1.47
C GLU A 849 -58.90 -0.38 0.86
N GLN A 850 -59.25 -0.53 -0.43
CA GLN A 850 -60.39 0.18 -1.05
C GLN A 850 -61.62 -0.65 -1.28
N SER A 851 -61.78 -1.84 -0.71
CA SER A 851 -62.95 -2.69 -0.90
C SER A 851 -63.51 -3.30 0.39
N ALA A 852 -63.54 -2.55 1.50
CA ALA A 852 -64.28 -2.89 2.69
C ALA A 852 -64.91 -1.63 3.31
N GLU A 853 -65.94 -1.04 2.61
CA GLU A 853 -67.08 -0.32 3.21
C GLU A 853 -68.38 -1.05 2.93
#